data_84a79753a1b060e1401aee166423b89f
#
_entry.id   84a79753a1b060e1401aee166423b89f
#
_cell.length_a   1.000
_cell.length_b   1.000
_cell.length_c   1.000
_cell.angle_alpha   90.00
_cell.angle_beta   90.00
_cell.angle_gamma   90.00
#
_symmetry.space_group_name_H-M   'P 1'
#
loop_
_entity.id
_entity.type
_entity.pdbx_description
1 polymer ?
#
loop_
_entity_poly.entity_id
_entity_poly.type
_entity_poly.pdbx_seq_one_letter_code
_entity_poly.pdbx_strand_id
1 'polypeptide(L)'
;MQPRHTYSFRNRELIKTPRLTPTGNLAGEGLALTSLCEIVVAEEKTRLARYFAYDLASFLSDAFGLSLPVRFAEDAEAEASSPAGKLLLLTAAEAPALAPASAAAGAFCLRVLAGGVTVVGRGERGTAQGVYHIEDLLTLFGEPTLPLGTQEVAPRFSPRMTHSGTELDTFPDEFLAAVAHAGMDAIIVYAGHPDSHLHGPADPDALWPGTGRGYCDFANLVWRAAGYGLDVYVYSQLICDRAPDAPDAWEYYDASFGRLFREAPGLRGLILCGESFEFPSRDPHTTGDRAQKKQKGDTRPSSGRYPSCDYPEMLSLVRDVCRAYTPDADIVFWSYNFGWTPKEARIALINTLPTDITYLVTFEVWDRLADPAGRRYSVADYTISTIGPARVFCEEAEAAHARGLRFYTMANTGGRTWDSGGAPYIPAPQQWIRRYAAVCTAAEEYGVCGLMENHHYGWLPSPLTLLAKQALSHGGADPAALLDRILVRDFGEGADLAREAYDCFSRGIAAVIPSVTDQYGPYRCGPTYPLTFTQTAADLHPPRDPWAWHPAGGIWRPVYPDEVFPDIDNSLLRLERVRQAAELYAKGVAHLSRAAAAAPDTHREEITRTVAVAQYLACSFTTAAHVMTFNIAKRMLLALGEGQEIPRTGDLLSAVGAGELTPGALAAVMEEIAHKERENVALALTAHAADSAIGFEPSMEYVFSEENAAWKLAELDRTLTLLHEYLDQLGDK
;
A
#
# COMPACT_ATOMS: atom_id res chain seq x y z
N MET A 1 -2.84 3.29 -30.44
CA MET A 1 -2.79 3.10 -28.98
C MET A 1 -3.97 2.22 -28.61
N GLN A 2 -3.74 1.04 -28.10
CA GLN A 2 -4.84 0.30 -27.45
C GLN A 2 -5.27 1.13 -26.21
N PRO A 3 -6.57 1.23 -25.93
CA PRO A 3 -7.02 1.94 -24.75
C PRO A 3 -6.41 1.24 -23.53
N ARG A 4 -5.57 1.95 -22.81
CA ARG A 4 -5.00 1.51 -21.54
C ARG A 4 -6.15 1.31 -20.56
N HIS A 5 -6.09 0.29 -19.72
CA HIS A 5 -7.03 0.06 -18.63
C HIS A 5 -8.51 -0.18 -19.05
N THR A 6 -8.73 -0.80 -20.17
CA THR A 6 -10.10 -1.13 -20.61
C THR A 6 -10.87 -2.03 -19.65
N TYR A 7 -10.21 -2.67 -18.70
CA TYR A 7 -10.81 -3.58 -17.71
C TYR A 7 -10.43 -3.29 -16.25
N SER A 8 -9.58 -2.27 -15.99
CA SER A 8 -9.30 -1.80 -14.62
C SER A 8 -10.62 -1.45 -13.95
N PHE A 9 -10.87 -2.08 -12.82
CA PHE A 9 -12.04 -1.81 -11.96
C PHE A 9 -13.41 -1.92 -12.62
N ARG A 10 -13.56 -2.58 -13.75
CA ARG A 10 -14.86 -2.75 -14.44
C ARG A 10 -15.94 -3.35 -13.56
N ASN A 11 -15.57 -4.26 -12.67
CA ASN A 11 -16.47 -4.95 -11.75
C ASN A 11 -16.19 -4.62 -10.28
N ARG A 12 -15.48 -3.51 -10.01
CA ARG A 12 -15.23 -3.01 -8.66
C ARG A 12 -15.75 -1.58 -8.49
N GLU A 13 -16.69 -1.40 -7.61
CA GLU A 13 -17.12 -0.09 -7.16
C GLU A 13 -16.20 0.41 -6.04
N LEU A 14 -15.76 1.66 -6.11
CA LEU A 14 -14.87 2.28 -5.12
C LEU A 14 -15.64 2.69 -3.86
N ILE A 15 -16.85 3.22 -4.05
CA ILE A 15 -17.84 3.47 -3.00
C ILE A 15 -19.08 2.70 -3.38
N LYS A 16 -19.59 1.90 -2.44
CA LYS A 16 -20.80 1.12 -2.64
C LYS A 16 -21.76 1.38 -1.50
N THR A 17 -23.01 1.71 -1.84
CA THR A 17 -24.09 1.74 -0.88
C THR A 17 -24.75 0.37 -0.82
N PRO A 18 -24.47 -0.45 0.20
CA PRO A 18 -24.96 -1.82 0.26
C PRO A 18 -26.44 -1.85 0.62
N ARG A 19 -27.13 -2.92 0.21
CA ARG A 19 -28.37 -3.32 0.88
C ARG A 19 -27.98 -3.96 2.20
N LEU A 20 -28.50 -3.44 3.31
CA LEU A 20 -28.07 -3.84 4.63
C LEU A 20 -29.13 -4.75 5.29
N THR A 21 -28.63 -5.68 6.11
CA THR A 21 -29.47 -6.58 6.91
C THR A 21 -29.09 -6.38 8.38
N PRO A 22 -30.06 -6.24 9.32
CA PRO A 22 -29.76 -6.13 10.74
C PRO A 22 -28.87 -7.27 11.23
N THR A 23 -27.78 -6.90 11.92
CA THR A 23 -26.75 -7.85 12.36
C THR A 23 -26.86 -8.20 13.85
N GLY A 24 -27.70 -7.49 14.60
CA GLY A 24 -27.71 -7.59 16.06
C GLY A 24 -26.49 -6.97 16.75
N ASN A 25 -25.66 -6.27 16.02
CA ASN A 25 -24.44 -5.61 16.54
C ASN A 25 -24.72 -4.35 17.37
N LEU A 26 -25.97 -3.82 17.33
CA LEU A 26 -26.37 -2.68 18.15
C LEU A 26 -26.56 -3.14 19.61
N ALA A 27 -25.71 -2.60 20.48
CA ALA A 27 -25.81 -2.87 21.93
C ALA A 27 -26.50 -1.70 22.66
N GLY A 28 -27.57 -1.98 23.38
CA GLY A 28 -28.29 -1.00 24.19
C GLY A 28 -29.40 -0.24 23.45
N GLU A 29 -29.82 0.90 24.02
CA GLU A 29 -30.86 1.74 23.45
C GLU A 29 -30.28 2.58 22.27
N GLY A 30 -31.09 2.75 21.22
CA GLY A 30 -30.74 3.50 20.03
C GLY A 30 -31.80 4.49 19.61
N LEU A 31 -31.39 5.51 18.83
CA LEU A 31 -32.27 6.41 18.13
C LEU A 31 -32.51 5.88 16.71
N ALA A 32 -33.76 5.56 16.38
CA ALA A 32 -34.13 5.24 15.01
C ALA A 32 -34.14 6.53 14.16
N LEU A 33 -33.33 6.56 13.09
CA LEU A 33 -33.21 7.73 12.20
C LEU A 33 -34.51 8.03 11.44
N THR A 34 -35.42 7.06 11.36
CA THR A 34 -36.79 7.25 10.83
C THR A 34 -37.62 8.27 11.63
N SER A 35 -37.21 8.61 12.85
CA SER A 35 -37.85 9.65 13.68
C SER A 35 -37.36 11.07 13.34
N LEU A 36 -36.33 11.21 12.51
CA LEU A 36 -35.79 12.51 12.10
C LEU A 36 -36.53 13.05 10.87
N CYS A 37 -36.55 14.36 10.74
CA CYS A 37 -37.27 15.07 9.68
C CYS A 37 -36.35 15.67 8.61
N GLU A 38 -35.10 16.02 8.98
CA GLU A 38 -34.17 16.73 8.10
C GLU A 38 -32.71 16.57 8.55
N ILE A 39 -31.81 16.78 7.59
CA ILE A 39 -30.38 17.00 7.83
C ILE A 39 -30.16 18.52 7.76
N VAL A 40 -29.59 19.11 8.81
CA VAL A 40 -29.31 20.56 8.86
C VAL A 40 -27.82 20.77 8.91
N VAL A 41 -27.33 21.59 7.97
CA VAL A 41 -25.95 22.02 7.89
C VAL A 41 -25.89 23.50 8.18
N ALA A 42 -24.82 23.98 8.78
CA ALA A 42 -24.58 25.42 8.84
C ALA A 42 -24.54 26.01 7.42
N GLU A 43 -24.64 27.35 7.32
CA GLU A 43 -24.61 28.04 6.05
C GLU A 43 -23.59 27.46 5.06
N GLU A 44 -24.02 27.26 3.82
CA GLU A 44 -23.17 26.68 2.76
C GLU A 44 -21.93 27.55 2.52
N LYS A 45 -20.79 27.15 3.02
CA LYS A 45 -19.53 27.89 2.91
C LYS A 45 -18.56 27.28 1.90
N THR A 46 -18.58 25.95 1.73
CA THR A 46 -17.61 25.24 0.89
C THR A 46 -18.24 24.09 0.12
N ARG A 47 -17.49 23.59 -0.88
CA ARG A 47 -17.86 22.37 -1.61
C ARG A 47 -17.87 21.14 -0.71
N LEU A 48 -17.00 21.08 0.31
CA LEU A 48 -16.93 19.97 1.24
C LEU A 48 -18.20 19.86 2.09
N ALA A 49 -18.70 20.98 2.62
CA ALA A 49 -19.95 21.00 3.39
C ALA A 49 -21.15 20.50 2.58
N ARG A 50 -21.25 20.93 1.34
CA ARG A 50 -22.26 20.43 0.40
C ARG A 50 -22.09 18.94 0.12
N TYR A 51 -20.85 18.50 -0.14
CA TYR A 51 -20.56 17.10 -0.44
C TYR A 51 -21.01 16.18 0.69
N PHE A 52 -20.49 16.32 1.91
CA PHE A 52 -20.80 15.38 2.99
C PHE A 52 -22.29 15.37 3.38
N ALA A 53 -23.01 16.50 3.21
CA ALA A 53 -24.43 16.56 3.52
C ALA A 53 -25.30 15.76 2.54
N TYR A 54 -25.03 15.90 1.25
CA TYR A 54 -25.76 15.15 0.23
C TYR A 54 -25.32 13.71 0.11
N ASP A 55 -24.06 13.41 0.42
CA ASP A 55 -23.52 12.07 0.50
C ASP A 55 -24.27 11.25 1.56
N LEU A 56 -24.39 11.78 2.79
CA LEU A 56 -25.19 11.16 3.84
C LEU A 56 -26.65 10.97 3.45
N ALA A 57 -27.29 12.00 2.85
CA ALA A 57 -28.67 11.91 2.41
C ALA A 57 -28.87 10.82 1.36
N SER A 58 -27.93 10.70 0.40
CA SER A 58 -27.93 9.64 -0.61
C SER A 58 -27.73 8.27 0.02
N PHE A 59 -26.75 8.14 0.93
CA PHE A 59 -26.49 6.89 1.64
C PHE A 59 -27.75 6.40 2.41
N LEU A 60 -28.41 7.29 3.16
CA LEU A 60 -29.63 6.94 3.90
C LEU A 60 -30.78 6.53 2.98
N SER A 61 -30.93 7.21 1.84
CA SER A 61 -31.93 6.88 0.83
C SER A 61 -31.64 5.51 0.20
N ASP A 62 -30.40 5.26 -0.23
CA ASP A 62 -30.03 4.10 -1.01
C ASP A 62 -29.96 2.82 -0.13
N ALA A 63 -29.42 2.95 1.08
CA ALA A 63 -29.28 1.82 2.00
C ALA A 63 -30.56 1.44 2.73
N PHE A 64 -31.38 2.43 3.10
CA PHE A 64 -32.54 2.23 4.01
C PHE A 64 -33.87 2.77 3.46
N GLY A 65 -33.89 3.41 2.29
CA GLY A 65 -35.07 4.07 1.75
C GLY A 65 -35.50 5.30 2.58
N LEU A 66 -34.60 5.86 3.40
CA LEU A 66 -34.87 6.98 4.28
C LEU A 66 -34.50 8.29 3.59
N SER A 67 -35.50 9.04 3.13
CA SER A 67 -35.31 10.33 2.49
C SER A 67 -35.39 11.48 3.48
N LEU A 68 -34.23 12.04 3.86
CA LEU A 68 -34.13 13.23 4.69
C LEU A 68 -33.71 14.43 3.84
N PRO A 69 -34.50 15.50 3.77
CA PRO A 69 -34.10 16.72 3.05
C PRO A 69 -32.90 17.39 3.72
N VAL A 70 -31.99 17.94 2.89
CA VAL A 70 -30.85 18.75 3.35
C VAL A 70 -31.25 20.21 3.36
N ARG A 71 -31.05 20.87 4.50
CA ARG A 71 -31.25 22.31 4.66
C ARG A 71 -29.98 23.00 5.16
N PHE A 72 -29.66 24.12 4.56
CA PHE A 72 -28.60 25.01 5.02
C PHE A 72 -29.19 26.10 5.90
N ALA A 73 -28.74 26.20 7.14
CA ALA A 73 -29.32 27.10 8.15
C ALA A 73 -28.48 28.38 8.27
N GLU A 74 -29.13 29.54 8.29
CA GLU A 74 -28.49 30.84 8.49
C GLU A 74 -28.01 31.04 9.94
N ASP A 75 -28.71 30.43 10.93
CA ASP A 75 -28.39 30.49 12.37
C ASP A 75 -28.14 29.09 12.94
N ALA A 76 -26.89 28.69 12.83
CA ALA A 76 -26.44 27.37 13.31
C ALA A 76 -26.50 27.23 14.85
N GLU A 77 -26.33 28.34 15.62
CA GLU A 77 -26.38 28.36 17.08
C GLU A 77 -27.82 28.10 17.57
N ALA A 78 -28.79 28.71 16.93
CA ALA A 78 -30.21 28.46 17.19
C ALA A 78 -30.58 27.00 16.88
N GLU A 79 -30.08 26.43 15.78
CA GLU A 79 -30.27 25.01 15.44
C GLU A 79 -29.65 24.07 16.49
N ALA A 80 -28.41 24.34 16.94
CA ALA A 80 -27.72 23.57 17.97
C ALA A 80 -28.49 23.55 19.30
N SER A 81 -29.23 24.62 19.60
CA SER A 81 -30.08 24.75 20.80
C SER A 81 -31.40 23.96 20.72
N SER A 82 -31.82 23.52 19.52
CA SER A 82 -33.09 22.78 19.28
C SER A 82 -32.87 21.58 18.35
N PRO A 83 -32.16 20.52 18.78
CA PRO A 83 -31.77 19.39 17.93
C PRO A 83 -32.90 18.38 17.68
N ALA A 84 -34.07 18.54 18.28
CA ALA A 84 -35.17 17.57 18.19
C ALA A 84 -35.66 17.41 16.74
N GLY A 85 -35.77 16.15 16.29
CA GLY A 85 -36.16 15.79 14.93
C GLY A 85 -35.12 16.06 13.86
N LYS A 86 -33.87 16.41 14.22
CA LYS A 86 -32.84 16.81 13.29
C LYS A 86 -31.58 15.99 13.39
N LEU A 87 -30.86 15.90 12.26
CA LEU A 87 -29.46 15.49 12.20
C LEU A 87 -28.64 16.75 11.88
N LEU A 88 -27.93 17.30 12.89
CA LEU A 88 -27.19 18.53 12.80
C LEU A 88 -25.73 18.25 12.43
N LEU A 89 -25.21 18.93 11.39
CA LEU A 89 -23.84 18.85 10.91
C LEU A 89 -23.17 20.22 11.07
N LEU A 90 -22.40 20.39 12.14
CA LEU A 90 -21.85 21.66 12.59
C LEU A 90 -20.34 21.60 12.75
N THR A 91 -19.72 22.77 12.86
CA THR A 91 -18.31 22.91 13.23
C THR A 91 -18.16 23.45 14.66
N ALA A 92 -16.95 23.38 15.22
CA ALA A 92 -16.62 23.92 16.53
C ALA A 92 -16.87 25.46 16.65
N ALA A 93 -16.82 26.18 15.53
CA ALA A 93 -17.14 27.61 15.48
C ALA A 93 -18.65 27.88 15.70
N GLU A 94 -19.50 26.94 15.27
CA GLU A 94 -20.95 27.04 15.29
C GLU A 94 -21.57 26.41 16.56
N ALA A 95 -20.88 25.43 17.14
CA ALA A 95 -21.31 24.76 18.36
C ALA A 95 -20.14 24.55 19.34
N PRO A 96 -19.55 25.62 19.90
CA PRO A 96 -18.31 25.53 20.69
C PRO A 96 -18.45 24.68 21.95
N ALA A 97 -19.65 24.58 22.53
CA ALA A 97 -19.91 23.76 23.72
C ALA A 97 -19.82 22.24 23.45
N LEU A 98 -19.89 21.82 22.19
CA LEU A 98 -19.77 20.44 21.75
C LEU A 98 -18.51 20.20 20.92
N ALA A 99 -17.61 21.18 20.85
CA ALA A 99 -16.37 21.07 20.10
C ALA A 99 -15.51 19.91 20.64
N PRO A 100 -14.89 19.09 19.76
CA PRO A 100 -13.96 18.05 20.18
C PRO A 100 -12.78 18.67 20.91
N ALA A 101 -12.27 18.01 21.95
CA ALA A 101 -11.11 18.46 22.73
C ALA A 101 -9.83 18.45 21.86
N SER A 102 -9.72 17.49 20.95
CA SER A 102 -8.60 17.40 20.02
C SER A 102 -8.55 18.57 19.04
N ALA A 103 -7.35 19.12 18.82
CA ALA A 103 -7.09 20.16 17.82
C ALA A 103 -6.92 19.63 16.39
N ALA A 104 -6.90 18.31 16.19
CA ALA A 104 -6.72 17.71 14.87
C ALA A 104 -7.88 18.08 13.94
N ALA A 105 -7.57 18.45 12.70
CA ALA A 105 -8.57 18.94 11.74
C ALA A 105 -9.70 17.92 11.44
N GLY A 106 -9.39 16.61 11.51
CA GLY A 106 -10.35 15.53 11.33
C GLY A 106 -11.10 15.11 12.61
N ALA A 107 -10.87 15.78 13.75
CA ALA A 107 -11.54 15.45 15.01
C ALA A 107 -13.02 15.86 15.00
N PHE A 108 -13.88 15.05 15.61
CA PHE A 108 -15.31 15.32 15.76
C PHE A 108 -15.90 14.77 17.07
N CYS A 109 -17.00 15.34 17.47
CA CYS A 109 -17.90 14.85 18.51
C CYS A 109 -19.22 14.43 17.88
N LEU A 110 -19.63 13.17 18.06
CA LEU A 110 -20.94 12.66 17.70
C LEU A 110 -21.78 12.54 18.96
N ARG A 111 -22.93 13.21 19.01
CA ARG A 111 -23.90 13.15 20.12
C ARG A 111 -25.25 12.65 19.61
N VAL A 112 -25.69 11.52 20.13
CA VAL A 112 -26.98 10.91 19.81
C VAL A 112 -27.86 10.95 21.05
N LEU A 113 -28.96 11.67 20.96
CA LEU A 113 -29.98 11.79 22.00
C LEU A 113 -31.28 11.12 21.54
N ALA A 114 -32.22 10.89 22.45
CA ALA A 114 -33.52 10.27 22.12
C ALA A 114 -34.33 11.02 21.07
N GLY A 115 -34.00 12.30 20.78
CA GLY A 115 -34.75 13.14 19.84
C GLY A 115 -33.94 13.67 18.66
N GLY A 116 -32.65 13.45 18.59
CA GLY A 116 -31.83 14.01 17.51
C GLY A 116 -30.38 13.62 17.56
N VAL A 117 -29.67 13.89 16.47
CA VAL A 117 -28.25 13.62 16.28
C VAL A 117 -27.49 14.91 16.02
N THR A 118 -26.33 15.09 16.63
CA THR A 118 -25.46 16.24 16.37
C THR A 118 -24.04 15.76 16.14
N VAL A 119 -23.46 16.15 15.02
CA VAL A 119 -22.04 16.03 14.69
C VAL A 119 -21.42 17.42 14.79
N VAL A 120 -20.35 17.54 15.56
CA VAL A 120 -19.55 18.77 15.64
C VAL A 120 -18.11 18.46 15.31
N GLY A 121 -17.63 18.86 14.14
CA GLY A 121 -16.24 18.73 13.72
C GLY A 121 -15.38 19.86 14.23
N ARG A 122 -14.07 19.64 14.40
CA ARG A 122 -13.12 20.73 14.67
C ARG A 122 -13.19 21.83 13.60
N GLY A 123 -13.42 21.44 12.36
CA GLY A 123 -13.77 22.23 11.19
C GLY A 123 -14.56 21.32 10.24
N GLU A 124 -14.83 21.76 9.01
CA GLU A 124 -15.61 20.99 8.04
C GLU A 124 -15.05 19.58 7.77
N ARG A 125 -13.71 19.41 7.73
CA ARG A 125 -13.06 18.10 7.60
C ARG A 125 -13.46 17.16 8.76
N GLY A 126 -13.49 17.68 9.99
CA GLY A 126 -13.96 16.91 11.14
C GLY A 126 -15.45 16.57 11.05
N THR A 127 -16.28 17.49 10.59
CA THR A 127 -17.72 17.25 10.38
C THR A 127 -17.93 16.15 9.33
N ALA A 128 -17.18 16.18 8.22
CA ALA A 128 -17.18 15.13 7.19
C ALA A 128 -16.80 13.76 7.79
N GLN A 129 -15.73 13.69 8.61
CA GLN A 129 -15.33 12.45 9.28
C GLN A 129 -16.41 11.93 10.24
N GLY A 130 -17.14 12.81 10.90
CA GLY A 130 -18.29 12.44 11.73
C GLY A 130 -19.47 11.88 10.93
N VAL A 131 -19.70 12.44 9.73
CA VAL A 131 -20.69 11.89 8.78
C VAL A 131 -20.29 10.49 8.33
N TYR A 132 -19.06 10.30 7.86
CA TYR A 132 -18.57 8.97 7.45
C TYR A 132 -18.54 7.97 8.61
N HIS A 133 -18.36 8.44 9.84
CA HIS A 133 -18.47 7.57 11.02
C HIS A 133 -19.92 7.12 11.28
N ILE A 134 -20.93 7.96 11.03
CA ILE A 134 -22.33 7.57 11.06
C ILE A 134 -22.59 6.48 10.03
N GLU A 135 -22.15 6.64 8.80
CA GLU A 135 -22.30 5.63 7.75
C GLU A 135 -21.63 4.30 8.10
N ASP A 136 -20.42 4.36 8.68
CA ASP A 136 -19.70 3.18 9.19
C ASP A 136 -20.53 2.44 10.26
N LEU A 137 -21.11 3.16 11.24
CA LEU A 137 -21.95 2.58 12.29
C LEU A 137 -23.21 1.95 11.71
N LEU A 138 -23.91 2.66 10.82
CA LEU A 138 -25.14 2.17 10.19
C LEU A 138 -24.85 0.93 9.32
N THR A 139 -23.72 0.93 8.61
CA THR A 139 -23.25 -0.23 7.84
C THR A 139 -22.92 -1.41 8.78
N LEU A 140 -22.30 -1.15 9.92
CA LEU A 140 -21.93 -2.19 10.89
C LEU A 140 -23.15 -2.81 11.58
N PHE A 141 -24.19 -2.00 11.86
CA PHE A 141 -25.41 -2.47 12.50
C PHE A 141 -26.42 -3.06 11.50
N GLY A 142 -26.37 -2.62 10.25
CA GLY A 142 -27.28 -3.05 9.19
C GLY A 142 -28.70 -2.49 9.31
N GLU A 143 -28.91 -1.47 10.15
CA GLU A 143 -30.21 -0.84 10.41
C GLU A 143 -30.05 0.68 10.62
N PRO A 144 -31.08 1.50 10.31
CA PRO A 144 -31.02 2.96 10.44
C PRO A 144 -31.20 3.40 11.90
N THR A 145 -30.36 2.88 12.80
CA THR A 145 -30.42 3.14 14.25
C THR A 145 -29.01 3.43 14.76
N LEU A 146 -28.86 4.51 15.53
CA LEU A 146 -27.60 4.90 16.16
C LEU A 146 -27.69 4.70 17.68
N PRO A 147 -26.64 4.19 18.35
CA PRO A 147 -26.62 4.04 19.81
C PRO A 147 -26.66 5.41 20.50
N LEU A 148 -27.46 5.51 21.58
CA LEU A 148 -27.48 6.74 22.38
C LEU A 148 -26.14 6.98 23.06
N GLY A 149 -25.72 8.24 23.14
CA GLY A 149 -24.50 8.63 23.84
C GLY A 149 -23.75 9.76 23.17
N THR A 150 -22.56 9.99 23.69
CA THR A 150 -21.60 10.96 23.11
C THR A 150 -20.28 10.26 22.89
N GLN A 151 -19.74 10.39 21.71
CA GLN A 151 -18.46 9.84 21.31
C GLN A 151 -17.59 10.94 20.70
N GLU A 152 -16.35 11.03 21.14
CA GLU A 152 -15.34 11.87 20.53
C GLU A 152 -14.32 10.99 19.81
N VAL A 153 -14.05 11.30 18.55
CA VAL A 153 -13.05 10.60 17.71
C VAL A 153 -12.11 11.61 17.09
N ALA A 154 -10.83 11.28 17.12
CA ALA A 154 -9.81 12.11 16.50
C ALA A 154 -8.74 11.25 15.80
N PRO A 155 -8.23 11.64 14.63
CA PRO A 155 -7.13 10.95 13.99
C PRO A 155 -5.89 11.00 14.89
N ARG A 156 -5.17 9.87 15.01
CA ARG A 156 -3.86 9.82 15.68
C ARG A 156 -2.76 10.40 14.81
N PHE A 157 -2.94 10.35 13.50
CA PHE A 157 -1.98 10.76 12.49
C PHE A 157 -2.62 11.73 11.50
N SER A 158 -1.89 12.78 11.17
CA SER A 158 -2.23 13.71 10.10
C SER A 158 -0.93 14.35 9.57
N PRO A 159 -0.63 14.20 8.27
CA PRO A 159 -1.45 13.54 7.26
C PRO A 159 -1.44 12.01 7.39
N ARG A 160 -2.54 11.39 6.96
CA ARG A 160 -2.60 10.00 6.51
C ARG A 160 -2.74 10.04 5.00
N MET A 161 -1.68 9.66 4.28
CA MET A 161 -1.58 9.88 2.85
C MET A 161 -1.40 8.59 2.06
N THR A 162 -2.01 8.53 0.87
CA THR A 162 -1.95 7.36 -0.01
C THR A 162 -1.68 7.74 -1.46
N HIS A 163 -0.98 6.84 -2.17
CA HIS A 163 -0.95 6.86 -3.63
C HIS A 163 -2.24 6.29 -4.21
N SER A 164 -2.53 6.59 -5.46
CA SER A 164 -3.68 6.04 -6.16
C SER A 164 -3.59 4.52 -6.30
N GLY A 165 -4.71 3.84 -6.06
CA GLY A 165 -4.87 2.41 -6.32
C GLY A 165 -5.50 2.12 -7.68
N THR A 166 -6.02 3.14 -8.36
CA THR A 166 -6.71 2.95 -9.65
C THR A 166 -5.72 2.93 -10.82
N GLU A 167 -4.77 3.82 -10.79
CA GLU A 167 -3.66 3.96 -11.74
C GLU A 167 -2.68 4.93 -11.13
N LEU A 168 -1.40 4.87 -11.44
CA LEU A 168 -0.40 5.63 -10.70
C LEU A 168 -0.75 7.12 -10.76
N ASP A 169 -0.95 8.01 -11.06
CA ASP A 169 -1.31 9.44 -11.00
C ASP A 169 -2.76 9.74 -11.43
N THR A 170 -3.62 8.74 -11.40
CA THR A 170 -5.04 8.91 -11.73
C THR A 170 -5.89 8.88 -10.47
N PHE A 171 -6.65 9.95 -10.25
CA PHE A 171 -7.48 10.16 -9.08
C PHE A 171 -8.91 10.51 -9.50
N PRO A 172 -9.76 9.52 -9.86
CA PRO A 172 -11.17 9.79 -10.10
C PRO A 172 -11.87 10.27 -8.83
N ASP A 173 -12.97 10.98 -8.97
CA ASP A 173 -13.69 11.58 -7.83
C ASP A 173 -14.18 10.51 -6.85
N GLU A 174 -14.59 9.35 -7.34
CA GLU A 174 -14.97 8.20 -6.52
C GLU A 174 -13.79 7.68 -5.67
N PHE A 175 -12.57 7.75 -6.21
CA PHE A 175 -11.38 7.38 -5.43
C PHE A 175 -11.06 8.42 -4.36
N LEU A 176 -11.16 9.72 -4.66
CA LEU A 176 -10.98 10.79 -3.67
C LEU A 176 -11.99 10.66 -2.54
N ALA A 177 -13.25 10.40 -2.87
CA ALA A 177 -14.30 10.13 -1.89
C ALA A 177 -13.96 8.90 -1.03
N ALA A 178 -13.55 7.78 -1.64
CA ALA A 178 -13.18 6.57 -0.90
C ALA A 178 -12.00 6.80 0.07
N VAL A 179 -11.00 7.59 -0.32
CA VAL A 179 -9.86 7.97 0.54
C VAL A 179 -10.36 8.75 1.75
N ALA A 180 -11.24 9.73 1.56
CA ALA A 180 -11.81 10.53 2.66
C ALA A 180 -12.65 9.67 3.61
N HIS A 181 -13.51 8.78 3.10
CA HIS A 181 -14.32 7.83 3.89
C HIS A 181 -13.43 6.86 4.70
N ALA A 182 -12.26 6.47 4.18
CA ALA A 182 -11.29 5.64 4.88
C ALA A 182 -10.56 6.36 6.04
N GLY A 183 -10.88 7.63 6.30
CA GLY A 183 -10.25 8.43 7.35
C GLY A 183 -8.85 8.93 6.99
N MET A 184 -8.45 8.86 5.74
CA MET A 184 -7.24 9.51 5.23
C MET A 184 -7.54 10.97 4.89
N ASP A 185 -6.54 11.83 4.96
CA ASP A 185 -6.69 13.27 4.77
C ASP A 185 -5.72 13.84 3.71
N ALA A 186 -4.96 12.98 3.03
CA ALA A 186 -4.10 13.41 1.95
C ALA A 186 -3.90 12.32 0.88
N ILE A 187 -3.55 12.76 -0.33
CA ILE A 187 -3.11 11.92 -1.45
C ILE A 187 -1.71 12.31 -1.90
N ILE A 188 -1.04 11.36 -2.54
CA ILE A 188 0.30 11.55 -3.11
C ILE A 188 0.25 11.32 -4.61
N VAL A 189 0.72 12.30 -5.37
CA VAL A 189 0.87 12.23 -6.82
C VAL A 189 2.34 12.30 -7.19
N TYR A 190 2.77 11.54 -8.20
CA TYR A 190 4.14 11.60 -8.67
C TYR A 190 4.39 12.80 -9.56
N ALA A 191 5.54 13.43 -9.38
CA ALA A 191 6.19 14.24 -10.39
C ALA A 191 7.59 13.66 -10.65
N GLY A 192 7.91 13.37 -11.90
CA GLY A 192 9.24 12.93 -12.27
C GLY A 192 10.20 14.11 -12.38
N HIS A 193 10.85 14.26 -13.55
CA HIS A 193 11.80 15.34 -13.78
C HIS A 193 11.16 16.73 -13.63
N PRO A 194 11.84 17.73 -13.01
CA PRO A 194 11.27 19.06 -12.77
C PRO A 194 10.75 19.74 -14.03
N ASP A 195 11.38 19.51 -15.15
CA ASP A 195 11.03 20.16 -16.41
C ASP A 195 9.85 19.52 -17.15
N SER A 196 9.48 18.28 -16.78
CA SER A 196 8.51 17.48 -17.53
C SER A 196 7.12 17.41 -16.93
N HIS A 197 6.97 17.68 -15.63
CA HIS A 197 5.72 17.41 -14.91
C HIS A 197 4.93 18.64 -14.54
N LEU A 198 5.59 19.77 -14.61
CA LEU A 198 4.97 21.02 -14.19
C LEU A 198 4.03 21.59 -15.23
N HIS A 199 4.01 21.03 -16.43
CA HIS A 199 3.50 21.76 -17.60
C HIS A 199 2.50 21.04 -18.48
N GLY A 200 1.98 19.95 -18.02
CA GLY A 200 1.06 19.20 -18.85
C GLY A 200 1.75 18.32 -19.88
N PRO A 201 1.03 17.81 -20.88
CA PRO A 201 1.50 16.76 -21.80
C PRO A 201 2.54 17.31 -22.80
N ALA A 202 3.53 18.08 -22.32
CA ALA A 202 4.58 18.61 -23.19
C ALA A 202 5.43 17.47 -23.77
N ASP A 203 5.62 16.40 -23.01
CA ASP A 203 6.29 15.20 -23.45
C ASP A 203 5.74 13.96 -22.72
N PRO A 204 4.90 13.16 -23.37
CA PRO A 204 4.44 11.90 -22.78
C PRO A 204 5.59 10.90 -22.52
N ASP A 205 6.73 11.06 -23.15
CA ASP A 205 7.92 10.23 -22.90
C ASP A 205 8.72 10.72 -21.68
N ALA A 206 8.48 11.94 -21.21
CA ALA A 206 9.04 12.47 -19.98
C ALA A 206 8.35 11.96 -18.71
N LEU A 207 7.14 11.46 -18.82
CA LEU A 207 6.49 10.63 -17.81
C LEU A 207 7.07 9.23 -17.90
N TRP A 208 7.29 8.56 -16.83
CA TRP A 208 7.88 7.22 -16.77
C TRP A 208 7.49 6.37 -17.97
N PRO A 209 8.41 6.09 -18.90
CA PRO A 209 8.10 5.33 -20.09
C PRO A 209 7.54 3.95 -19.69
N GLY A 210 6.48 3.52 -20.33
CA GLY A 210 5.89 2.19 -20.10
C GLY A 210 4.80 2.10 -19.04
N THR A 211 4.60 3.11 -18.19
CA THR A 211 3.54 3.05 -17.16
C THR A 211 2.19 3.57 -17.63
N GLY A 212 2.13 4.08 -18.83
CA GLY A 212 0.86 4.50 -19.39
C GLY A 212 0.26 5.77 -18.85
N ARG A 213 1.02 6.54 -18.15
CA ARG A 213 0.55 7.70 -17.43
C ARG A 213 0.07 8.78 -18.34
N GLY A 214 -1.11 9.25 -18.02
CA GLY A 214 -1.65 10.48 -18.53
C GLY A 214 -1.01 11.68 -17.85
N TYR A 215 -1.32 12.82 -18.41
CA TYR A 215 -1.06 14.13 -17.82
C TYR A 215 -1.83 14.30 -16.51
N CYS A 216 -1.14 14.75 -15.45
CA CYS A 216 -1.77 15.17 -14.21
C CYS A 216 -1.83 16.70 -14.15
N ASP A 217 -3.04 17.28 -14.21
CA ASP A 217 -3.27 18.68 -13.91
C ASP A 217 -3.28 18.86 -12.39
N PHE A 218 -2.16 19.28 -11.83
CA PHE A 218 -2.00 19.44 -10.38
C PHE A 218 -2.98 20.46 -9.79
N ALA A 219 -3.23 21.57 -10.47
CA ALA A 219 -4.17 22.59 -10.00
C ALA A 219 -5.61 22.05 -9.95
N ASN A 220 -6.03 21.32 -10.98
CA ASN A 220 -7.33 20.63 -11.00
C ASN A 220 -7.41 19.56 -9.90
N LEU A 221 -6.36 18.76 -9.72
CA LEU A 221 -6.34 17.73 -8.68
C LEU A 221 -6.45 18.34 -7.29
N VAL A 222 -5.68 19.38 -6.97
CA VAL A 222 -5.75 20.13 -5.70
C VAL A 222 -7.17 20.64 -5.47
N TRP A 223 -7.77 21.26 -6.49
CA TRP A 223 -9.13 21.79 -6.40
C TRP A 223 -10.18 20.69 -6.17
N ARG A 224 -10.07 19.54 -6.85
CA ARG A 224 -11.00 18.41 -6.66
C ARG A 224 -10.81 17.78 -5.28
N ALA A 225 -9.57 17.49 -4.88
CA ALA A 225 -9.23 16.89 -3.59
C ALA A 225 -9.74 17.72 -2.41
N ALA A 226 -9.61 19.04 -2.48
CA ALA A 226 -10.15 19.95 -1.46
C ALA A 226 -11.68 19.82 -1.29
N GLY A 227 -12.41 19.48 -2.36
CA GLY A 227 -13.86 19.21 -2.30
C GLY A 227 -14.22 17.96 -1.48
N TYR A 228 -13.26 17.08 -1.20
CA TYR A 228 -13.39 15.90 -0.34
C TYR A 228 -12.66 16.07 1.00
N GLY A 229 -12.07 17.24 1.27
CA GLY A 229 -11.29 17.50 2.47
C GLY A 229 -9.89 16.91 2.45
N LEU A 230 -9.33 16.65 1.27
CA LEU A 230 -8.01 16.04 1.10
C LEU A 230 -6.96 17.05 0.71
N ASP A 231 -5.78 16.93 1.29
CA ASP A 231 -4.57 17.62 0.88
C ASP A 231 -3.86 16.85 -0.24
N VAL A 232 -3.05 17.55 -1.05
CA VAL A 232 -2.25 16.94 -2.11
C VAL A 232 -0.78 17.14 -1.83
N TYR A 233 -0.02 16.05 -1.83
CA TYR A 233 1.43 16.03 -1.78
C TYR A 233 1.99 15.57 -3.12
N VAL A 234 3.10 16.17 -3.55
CA VAL A 234 3.84 15.72 -4.72
C VAL A 234 5.05 14.91 -4.27
N TYR A 235 5.18 13.68 -4.74
CA TYR A 235 6.39 12.88 -4.60
C TYR A 235 7.28 13.11 -5.82
N SER A 236 8.46 13.66 -5.60
CA SER A 236 9.38 13.99 -6.68
C SER A 236 10.57 13.03 -6.72
N GLN A 237 10.79 12.46 -7.90
CA GLN A 237 12.01 11.76 -8.28
C GLN A 237 12.84 12.73 -9.13
N LEU A 238 13.88 13.29 -8.55
CA LEU A 238 14.58 14.40 -9.14
C LEU A 238 16.07 14.09 -9.32
N ILE A 239 16.53 14.19 -10.56
CA ILE A 239 17.96 14.22 -10.88
C ILE A 239 18.28 15.63 -11.32
N CYS A 240 19.07 16.34 -10.52
CA CYS A 240 19.39 17.75 -10.71
C CYS A 240 20.83 17.95 -11.16
N ASP A 241 21.06 18.93 -12.01
CA ASP A 241 22.41 19.32 -12.47
C ASP A 241 23.01 20.44 -11.63
N ARG A 242 22.33 20.92 -10.60
CA ARG A 242 22.75 22.05 -9.78
C ARG A 242 22.98 21.65 -8.34
N ALA A 243 24.20 21.86 -7.85
CA ALA A 243 24.51 21.83 -6.44
C ALA A 243 23.82 22.99 -5.70
N PRO A 244 23.56 22.88 -4.40
CA PRO A 244 22.87 23.94 -3.65
C PRO A 244 23.61 25.27 -3.61
N ASP A 245 24.93 25.27 -3.74
CA ASP A 245 25.78 26.46 -3.76
C ASP A 245 26.09 27.00 -5.17
N ALA A 246 25.46 26.43 -6.21
CA ALA A 246 25.64 26.94 -7.57
C ALA A 246 25.09 28.38 -7.68
N PRO A 247 25.76 29.28 -8.46
CA PRO A 247 25.31 30.68 -8.55
C PRO A 247 23.89 30.88 -9.07
N ASP A 248 23.37 29.94 -9.85
CA ASP A 248 22.02 29.93 -10.44
C ASP A 248 21.09 28.91 -9.80
N ALA A 249 21.44 28.38 -8.61
CA ALA A 249 20.66 27.33 -7.96
C ALA A 249 19.23 27.78 -7.63
N TRP A 250 19.05 28.99 -7.10
CA TRP A 250 17.74 29.54 -6.79
C TRP A 250 16.83 29.59 -8.02
N GLU A 251 17.32 30.19 -9.11
CA GLU A 251 16.58 30.33 -10.36
C GLU A 251 16.25 28.98 -10.98
N TYR A 252 17.16 28.02 -10.89
CA TYR A 252 16.96 26.66 -11.38
C TYR A 252 15.83 25.95 -10.61
N TYR A 253 15.84 25.99 -9.28
CA TYR A 253 14.82 25.34 -8.46
C TYR A 253 13.51 26.13 -8.41
N ASP A 254 13.53 27.45 -8.60
CA ASP A 254 12.33 28.27 -8.76
C ASP A 254 11.61 27.97 -10.08
N ALA A 255 12.36 27.77 -11.16
CA ALA A 255 11.79 27.38 -12.45
C ALA A 255 11.13 26.00 -12.43
N SER A 256 11.47 25.13 -11.46
CA SER A 256 10.86 23.80 -11.26
C SER A 256 9.91 23.77 -10.05
N PHE A 257 10.40 23.64 -8.85
CA PHE A 257 9.56 23.53 -7.64
C PHE A 257 8.77 24.81 -7.35
N GLY A 258 9.39 26.00 -7.51
CA GLY A 258 8.70 27.27 -7.33
C GLY A 258 7.52 27.41 -8.29
N ARG A 259 7.74 27.03 -9.55
CA ARG A 259 6.68 27.02 -10.55
C ARG A 259 5.54 26.06 -10.21
N LEU A 260 5.85 24.84 -9.72
CA LEU A 260 4.83 23.89 -9.27
C LEU A 260 3.90 24.50 -8.23
N PHE A 261 4.44 25.09 -7.18
CA PHE A 261 3.65 25.70 -6.09
C PHE A 261 2.91 26.97 -6.54
N ARG A 262 3.46 27.72 -7.49
CA ARG A 262 2.80 28.88 -8.08
C ARG A 262 1.61 28.51 -8.98
N GLU A 263 1.75 27.44 -9.78
CA GLU A 263 0.72 27.00 -10.74
C GLU A 263 -0.32 26.07 -10.11
N ALA A 264 -0.02 25.43 -8.97
CA ALA A 264 -0.95 24.62 -8.19
C ALA A 264 -1.20 25.20 -6.78
N PRO A 265 -1.88 26.36 -6.67
CA PRO A 265 -2.15 26.96 -5.37
C PRO A 265 -2.98 26.01 -4.49
N GLY A 266 -2.60 25.90 -3.22
CA GLY A 266 -3.19 24.95 -2.28
C GLY A 266 -2.50 23.58 -2.25
N LEU A 267 -1.46 23.37 -3.05
CA LEU A 267 -0.59 22.21 -2.89
C LEU A 267 0.02 22.19 -1.49
N ARG A 268 -0.13 21.09 -0.76
CA ARG A 268 0.22 21.00 0.65
C ARG A 268 1.70 20.76 0.89
N GLY A 269 2.34 19.94 0.06
CA GLY A 269 3.73 19.59 0.31
C GLY A 269 4.44 18.86 -0.80
N LEU A 270 5.73 18.64 -0.56
CA LEU A 270 6.66 17.97 -1.47
C LEU A 270 7.39 16.87 -0.70
N ILE A 271 7.42 15.67 -1.25
CA ILE A 271 8.16 14.53 -0.72
C ILE A 271 9.39 14.29 -1.60
N LEU A 272 10.56 14.39 -1.01
CA LEU A 272 11.86 14.14 -1.63
C LEU A 272 12.46 12.86 -1.03
N CYS A 273 12.75 11.89 -1.89
CA CYS A 273 13.29 10.60 -1.46
C CYS A 273 14.80 10.52 -1.68
N GLY A 274 15.56 10.17 -0.66
CA GLY A 274 17.00 10.02 -0.72
C GLY A 274 17.50 8.95 -1.70
N GLU A 275 16.60 8.07 -2.18
CA GLU A 275 16.89 7.13 -3.26
C GLU A 275 16.95 7.81 -4.62
N SER A 276 16.10 8.79 -4.84
CA SER A 276 15.79 9.34 -6.16
C SER A 276 15.89 10.87 -6.24
N PHE A 277 16.22 11.52 -5.16
CA PHE A 277 16.57 12.93 -5.15
C PHE A 277 18.10 13.07 -5.23
N GLU A 278 18.60 13.31 -6.43
CA GLU A 278 20.03 13.32 -6.77
C GLU A 278 20.47 14.70 -7.24
N PHE A 279 21.63 15.14 -6.77
CA PHE A 279 22.28 16.38 -7.18
C PHE A 279 23.79 16.28 -7.00
N PRO A 280 24.63 17.09 -7.72
CA PRO A 280 26.06 17.07 -7.56
C PRO A 280 26.48 17.38 -6.11
N SER A 281 27.25 16.48 -5.50
CA SER A 281 27.65 16.58 -4.10
C SER A 281 29.12 16.88 -3.92
N ARG A 282 29.45 17.66 -2.87
CA ARG A 282 30.81 17.92 -2.39
C ARG A 282 31.28 16.87 -1.36
N ASP A 283 30.41 15.99 -0.95
CA ASP A 283 30.70 14.96 0.07
C ASP A 283 31.81 14.02 -0.42
N PRO A 284 32.83 13.74 0.42
CA PRO A 284 33.94 12.86 0.03
C PRO A 284 33.53 11.40 -0.22
N HIS A 285 32.34 10.98 0.21
CA HIS A 285 31.88 9.60 0.07
C HIS A 285 31.01 9.38 -1.17
N THR A 286 30.45 10.43 -1.78
CA THR A 286 29.51 10.30 -2.89
C THR A 286 29.64 11.42 -3.91
N THR A 287 29.37 11.08 -5.19
CA THR A 287 29.16 12.11 -6.23
C THR A 287 27.77 12.75 -6.14
N GLY A 288 26.83 12.11 -5.42
CA GLY A 288 25.44 12.56 -5.26
C GLY A 288 24.54 12.27 -6.45
N ASP A 289 25.08 11.88 -7.58
CA ASP A 289 24.36 11.66 -8.83
C ASP A 289 24.78 10.32 -9.47
N ARG A 290 23.80 9.42 -9.64
CA ARG A 290 24.00 8.10 -10.28
C ARG A 290 24.10 8.20 -11.80
N ALA A 291 23.46 9.21 -12.42
CA ALA A 291 23.45 9.38 -13.86
C ALA A 291 24.79 9.92 -14.36
N GLN A 292 25.44 10.76 -13.59
CA GLN A 292 26.83 11.12 -13.81
C GLN A 292 27.72 9.96 -13.39
N LYS A 293 27.84 8.96 -14.23
CA LYS A 293 28.85 7.90 -14.07
C LYS A 293 30.15 8.55 -13.60
N LYS A 294 30.76 8.00 -12.56
CA LYS A 294 32.04 8.49 -12.01
C LYS A 294 32.89 9.08 -13.11
N GLN A 295 33.07 10.39 -13.11
CA GLN A 295 33.91 11.05 -14.08
C GLN A 295 35.29 10.40 -14.00
N LYS A 296 35.94 10.29 -15.15
CA LYS A 296 37.28 9.69 -15.23
C LYS A 296 38.20 10.37 -14.22
N GLY A 297 38.62 9.64 -13.21
CA GLY A 297 39.46 10.14 -12.11
C GLY A 297 38.75 10.42 -10.79
N ASP A 298 37.41 10.35 -10.71
CA ASP A 298 36.69 10.43 -9.45
C ASP A 298 36.83 9.09 -8.66
N THR A 299 37.34 9.17 -7.44
CA THR A 299 37.63 8.01 -6.59
C THR A 299 36.63 7.84 -5.48
N ARG A 300 35.58 8.68 -5.40
CA ARG A 300 34.55 8.59 -4.35
C ARG A 300 33.82 7.24 -4.43
N PRO A 301 33.52 6.61 -3.26
CA PRO A 301 32.99 5.25 -3.22
C PRO A 301 31.59 5.12 -3.84
N SER A 302 30.72 6.09 -3.60
CA SER A 302 29.32 6.07 -4.03
C SER A 302 29.05 7.09 -5.13
N SER A 303 28.18 6.74 -6.07
CA SER A 303 27.68 7.67 -7.11
C SER A 303 26.30 8.27 -6.75
N GLY A 304 25.71 7.95 -5.62
CA GLY A 304 24.40 8.42 -5.15
C GLY A 304 23.91 7.57 -3.99
N ARG A 305 22.67 7.73 -3.56
CA ARG A 305 22.03 6.99 -2.44
C ARG A 305 22.88 6.98 -1.15
N TYR A 306 23.40 8.15 -0.78
CA TYR A 306 24.23 8.33 0.39
C TYR A 306 23.78 9.57 1.15
N PRO A 307 23.71 9.56 2.52
CA PRO A 307 23.32 10.70 3.33
C PRO A 307 24.39 11.78 3.31
N SER A 308 24.54 12.50 2.18
CA SER A 308 25.60 13.47 1.95
C SER A 308 25.47 14.70 2.83
N CYS A 309 26.59 15.33 3.12
CA CYS A 309 26.67 16.56 3.92
C CYS A 309 26.00 17.78 3.25
N ASP A 310 25.66 17.71 1.99
CA ASP A 310 25.00 18.79 1.22
C ASP A 310 23.47 18.77 1.35
N TYR A 311 22.86 17.66 1.82
CA TYR A 311 21.41 17.58 1.95
C TYR A 311 20.78 18.70 2.79
N PRO A 312 21.35 19.11 3.95
CA PRO A 312 20.75 20.18 4.75
C PRO A 312 20.65 21.51 4.00
N GLU A 313 21.68 21.86 3.20
CA GLU A 313 21.71 23.07 2.38
C GLU A 313 20.70 22.96 1.22
N MET A 314 20.69 21.83 0.52
CA MET A 314 19.78 21.56 -0.59
C MET A 314 18.30 21.58 -0.11
N LEU A 315 17.99 20.91 0.96
CA LEU A 315 16.61 20.88 1.50
C LEU A 315 16.18 22.26 2.00
N SER A 316 17.10 23.08 2.52
CA SER A 316 16.82 24.47 2.88
C SER A 316 16.49 25.30 1.64
N LEU A 317 17.27 25.16 0.58
CA LEU A 317 17.03 25.85 -0.70
C LEU A 317 15.66 25.47 -1.29
N VAL A 318 15.36 24.19 -1.40
CA VAL A 318 14.07 23.71 -1.94
C VAL A 318 12.90 24.18 -1.07
N ARG A 319 13.04 24.10 0.25
CA ARG A 319 12.04 24.64 1.21
C ARG A 319 11.77 26.11 0.94
N ASP A 320 12.80 26.94 0.86
CA ASP A 320 12.69 28.38 0.71
C ASP A 320 12.04 28.75 -0.62
N VAL A 321 12.40 28.06 -1.71
CA VAL A 321 11.78 28.20 -3.02
C VAL A 321 10.28 27.85 -2.98
N CYS A 322 9.91 26.71 -2.40
CA CYS A 322 8.50 26.32 -2.30
C CYS A 322 7.69 27.29 -1.43
N ARG A 323 8.26 27.71 -0.30
CA ARG A 323 7.61 28.61 0.66
C ARG A 323 7.52 30.06 0.21
N ALA A 324 8.23 30.43 -0.84
CA ALA A 324 8.01 31.73 -1.50
C ALA A 324 6.59 31.83 -2.10
N TYR A 325 5.94 30.71 -2.41
CA TYR A 325 4.58 30.65 -2.99
C TYR A 325 3.55 30.08 -2.01
N THR A 326 3.92 29.08 -1.20
CA THR A 326 3.08 28.46 -0.16
C THR A 326 3.84 28.50 1.16
N PRO A 327 3.63 29.54 2.00
CA PRO A 327 4.46 29.77 3.18
C PRO A 327 4.54 28.63 4.21
N ASP A 328 3.50 27.79 4.27
CA ASP A 328 3.38 26.64 5.15
C ASP A 328 3.56 25.29 4.43
N ALA A 329 4.18 25.31 3.22
CA ALA A 329 4.47 24.09 2.48
C ALA A 329 5.27 23.10 3.33
N ASP A 330 4.78 21.86 3.39
CA ASP A 330 5.41 20.76 4.10
C ASP A 330 6.46 20.09 3.20
N ILE A 331 7.73 20.30 3.51
CA ILE A 331 8.84 19.66 2.79
C ILE A 331 9.23 18.40 3.56
N VAL A 332 8.95 17.26 2.97
CA VAL A 332 9.19 15.95 3.56
C VAL A 332 10.42 15.31 2.94
N PHE A 333 11.40 14.98 3.74
CA PHE A 333 12.58 14.26 3.31
C PHE A 333 12.52 12.80 3.80
N TRP A 334 12.50 11.86 2.85
CA TRP A 334 12.41 10.43 3.12
C TRP A 334 13.76 9.75 2.94
N SER A 335 14.36 9.21 4.01
CA SER A 335 15.67 8.56 3.98
C SER A 335 15.71 7.26 3.17
N TYR A 336 14.60 6.55 3.06
CA TYR A 336 14.39 5.29 2.33
C TYR A 336 15.63 4.36 2.25
N ASN A 337 16.34 4.34 1.12
CA ASN A 337 17.47 3.46 0.87
C ASN A 337 18.78 3.84 1.60
N PHE A 338 18.76 4.83 2.50
CA PHE A 338 19.93 5.10 3.35
C PHE A 338 20.20 4.01 4.38
N GLY A 339 19.24 3.10 4.63
CA GLY A 339 19.42 1.95 5.51
C GLY A 339 20.60 1.03 5.14
N TRP A 340 21.09 1.06 3.90
CA TRP A 340 22.30 0.39 3.46
C TRP A 340 23.60 1.07 3.95
N THR A 341 23.53 2.32 4.39
CA THR A 341 24.72 3.10 4.77
C THR A 341 25.03 2.94 6.27
N PRO A 342 26.26 3.27 6.70
CA PRO A 342 26.59 3.22 8.12
C PRO A 342 25.66 4.08 8.97
N LYS A 343 25.34 3.58 10.17
CA LYS A 343 24.49 4.31 11.15
C LYS A 343 25.00 5.71 11.39
N GLU A 344 26.33 5.85 11.57
CA GLU A 344 26.98 7.12 11.90
C GLU A 344 26.72 8.20 10.83
N ALA A 345 26.73 7.81 9.54
CA ALA A 345 26.46 8.73 8.44
C ALA A 345 24.99 9.18 8.43
N ARG A 346 24.05 8.27 8.68
CA ARG A 346 22.61 8.59 8.75
C ARG A 346 22.31 9.53 9.92
N ILE A 347 22.84 9.24 11.10
CA ILE A 347 22.64 10.06 12.30
C ILE A 347 23.32 11.43 12.16
N ALA A 348 24.50 11.49 11.53
CA ALA A 348 25.17 12.77 11.24
C ALA A 348 24.31 13.66 10.34
N LEU A 349 23.68 13.10 9.28
CA LEU A 349 22.75 13.83 8.45
C LEU A 349 21.57 14.37 9.28
N ILE A 350 20.85 13.50 10.02
CA ILE A 350 19.68 13.89 10.81
C ILE A 350 20.02 15.04 11.77
N ASN A 351 21.17 14.99 12.42
CA ASN A 351 21.61 16.03 13.36
C ASN A 351 21.90 17.39 12.72
N THR A 352 22.02 17.45 11.40
CA THR A 352 22.31 18.68 10.64
C THR A 352 21.11 19.20 9.84
N LEU A 353 20.03 18.42 9.73
CA LEU A 353 18.83 18.83 9.00
C LEU A 353 18.19 20.10 9.60
N PRO A 354 17.61 20.98 8.78
CA PRO A 354 16.78 22.08 9.26
C PRO A 354 15.57 21.53 10.04
N THR A 355 15.24 22.17 11.16
CA THR A 355 14.19 21.65 12.08
C THR A 355 12.76 21.99 11.64
N ASP A 356 12.61 22.77 10.60
CA ASP A 356 11.32 23.17 10.03
C ASP A 356 10.92 22.42 8.75
N ILE A 357 11.59 21.29 8.48
CA ILE A 357 11.17 20.29 7.51
C ILE A 357 10.64 19.04 8.22
N THR A 358 9.99 18.17 7.48
CA THR A 358 9.50 16.87 7.97
C THR A 358 10.48 15.75 7.58
N TYR A 359 10.82 14.89 8.52
CA TYR A 359 11.64 13.70 8.26
C TYR A 359 10.74 12.47 8.18
N LEU A 360 10.95 11.62 7.17
CA LEU A 360 10.18 10.39 6.97
C LEU A 360 11.11 9.18 6.89
N VAL A 361 10.74 8.11 7.60
CA VAL A 361 11.47 6.84 7.63
C VAL A 361 10.52 5.68 7.33
N THR A 362 10.99 4.64 6.66
CA THR A 362 10.23 3.41 6.45
C THR A 362 10.24 2.56 7.73
N PHE A 363 9.06 2.03 8.11
CA PHE A 363 8.83 1.43 9.42
C PHE A 363 9.49 0.07 9.63
N GLU A 364 9.44 -0.81 8.61
CA GLU A 364 9.82 -2.23 8.76
C GLU A 364 11.02 -2.69 7.94
N VAL A 365 11.63 -1.82 7.15
CA VAL A 365 12.70 -2.16 6.20
C VAL A 365 14.08 -2.05 6.84
N TRP A 366 15.05 -2.83 6.34
CA TRP A 366 16.45 -2.84 6.77
C TRP A 366 16.68 -3.49 8.14
N ASP A 367 16.03 -4.61 8.38
CA ASP A 367 16.24 -5.36 9.61
C ASP A 367 16.93 -6.71 9.37
N ARG A 368 17.49 -7.26 10.46
CA ARG A 368 18.02 -8.60 10.51
C ARG A 368 17.35 -9.34 11.66
N LEU A 369 16.59 -10.35 11.30
CA LEU A 369 15.78 -11.11 12.22
C LEU A 369 16.33 -12.53 12.38
N ALA A 370 15.84 -13.22 13.39
CA ALA A 370 16.05 -14.64 13.57
C ALA A 370 14.72 -15.34 13.84
N ASP A 371 14.55 -16.53 13.30
CA ASP A 371 13.41 -17.35 13.63
C ASP A 371 13.56 -18.01 15.03
N PRO A 372 12.52 -18.70 15.55
CA PRO A 372 12.60 -19.38 16.85
C PRO A 372 13.71 -20.43 16.94
N ALA A 373 14.18 -20.97 15.82
CA ALA A 373 15.30 -21.90 15.74
C ALA A 373 16.67 -21.20 15.67
N GLY A 374 16.69 -19.84 15.68
CA GLY A 374 17.92 -19.05 15.61
C GLY A 374 18.48 -18.87 14.19
N ARG A 375 17.76 -19.29 13.15
CA ARG A 375 18.17 -19.09 11.74
C ARG A 375 17.95 -17.65 11.36
N ARG A 376 19.00 -16.97 10.87
CA ARG A 376 19.00 -15.53 10.58
C ARG A 376 18.53 -15.25 9.16
N TYR A 377 17.79 -14.16 8.99
CA TYR A 377 17.37 -13.64 7.70
C TYR A 377 17.29 -12.11 7.71
N SER A 378 17.33 -11.49 6.54
CA SER A 378 17.21 -10.04 6.39
C SER A 378 15.84 -9.68 5.84
N VAL A 379 15.26 -8.62 6.39
CA VAL A 379 14.06 -7.95 5.85
C VAL A 379 14.56 -6.69 5.16
N ALA A 380 14.46 -6.66 3.86
CA ALA A 380 15.03 -5.60 3.05
C ALA A 380 14.00 -4.95 2.13
N ASP A 381 12.72 -5.21 2.35
CA ASP A 381 11.63 -4.66 1.53
C ASP A 381 10.32 -4.51 2.31
N TYR A 382 9.31 -3.90 1.66
CA TYR A 382 7.99 -3.65 2.25
C TYR A 382 7.24 -4.96 2.47
N THR A 383 6.81 -5.17 3.69
CA THR A 383 6.16 -6.41 4.09
C THR A 383 5.21 -6.24 5.25
N ILE A 384 4.22 -7.11 5.34
CA ILE A 384 3.43 -7.33 6.55
C ILE A 384 3.79 -8.66 7.24
N SER A 385 4.74 -9.41 6.70
CA SER A 385 5.23 -10.63 7.35
C SER A 385 5.93 -10.34 8.67
N THR A 386 6.58 -9.18 8.77
CA THR A 386 7.13 -8.61 10.00
C THR A 386 6.34 -7.39 10.44
N ILE A 387 6.22 -7.18 11.73
CA ILE A 387 5.41 -6.08 12.27
C ILE A 387 6.17 -4.76 12.29
N GLY A 388 7.46 -4.77 12.54
CA GLY A 388 8.23 -3.57 12.85
C GLY A 388 8.00 -3.10 14.31
N PRO A 389 8.62 -1.97 14.73
CA PRO A 389 9.55 -1.19 13.92
C PRO A 389 10.88 -1.90 13.67
N ALA A 390 11.50 -1.62 12.54
CA ALA A 390 12.83 -2.13 12.23
C ALA A 390 13.91 -1.38 13.03
N ARG A 391 15.07 -2.02 13.20
CA ARG A 391 16.22 -1.40 13.88
C ARG A 391 16.62 -0.06 13.26
N VAL A 392 16.64 0.05 11.93
CA VAL A 392 16.99 1.31 11.25
C VAL A 392 15.97 2.38 11.55
N PHE A 393 14.68 2.04 11.57
CA PHE A 393 13.62 2.98 11.99
C PHE A 393 13.89 3.50 13.41
N CYS A 394 14.12 2.63 14.39
CA CYS A 394 14.37 3.05 15.77
C CYS A 394 15.58 3.99 15.89
N GLU A 395 16.70 3.65 15.22
CA GLU A 395 17.91 4.47 15.22
C GLU A 395 17.67 5.88 14.66
N GLU A 396 16.93 6.00 13.57
CA GLU A 396 16.63 7.28 12.93
C GLU A 396 15.53 8.04 13.67
N ALA A 397 14.52 7.35 14.19
CA ALA A 397 13.45 7.94 15.00
C ALA A 397 13.97 8.58 16.30
N GLU A 398 14.87 7.90 17.02
CA GLU A 398 15.54 8.45 18.21
C GLU A 398 16.28 9.76 17.87
N ALA A 399 17.04 9.79 16.77
CA ALA A 399 17.77 10.97 16.36
C ALA A 399 16.84 12.11 15.90
N ALA A 400 15.80 11.80 15.12
CA ALA A 400 14.83 12.77 14.66
C ALA A 400 14.05 13.40 15.84
N HIS A 401 13.61 12.56 16.78
CA HIS A 401 12.94 13.00 18.00
C HIS A 401 13.85 13.91 18.85
N ALA A 402 15.09 13.50 19.10
CA ALA A 402 16.07 14.29 19.84
C ALA A 402 16.39 15.63 19.15
N ARG A 403 16.36 15.68 17.82
CA ARG A 403 16.55 16.89 17.02
C ARG A 403 15.33 17.80 17.03
N GLY A 404 14.14 17.30 17.42
CA GLY A 404 12.88 18.04 17.38
C GLY A 404 12.31 18.17 15.96
N LEU A 405 12.63 17.23 15.07
CA LEU A 405 12.06 17.18 13.73
C LEU A 405 10.59 16.72 13.78
N ARG A 406 9.75 17.30 12.93
CA ARG A 406 8.46 16.71 12.61
C ARG A 406 8.70 15.37 11.95
N PHE A 407 7.98 14.33 12.39
CA PHE A 407 8.36 12.97 12.04
C PHE A 407 7.20 12.16 11.50
N TYR A 408 7.35 11.64 10.26
CA TYR A 408 6.40 10.76 9.59
C TYR A 408 7.01 9.38 9.37
N THR A 409 6.17 8.40 9.14
CA THR A 409 6.62 7.06 8.72
C THR A 409 5.81 6.52 7.55
N MET A 410 6.50 5.80 6.69
CA MET A 410 5.89 4.93 5.69
C MET A 410 5.75 3.56 6.33
N ALA A 411 4.51 3.17 6.70
CA ALA A 411 4.24 2.01 7.55
C ALA A 411 3.41 0.91 6.87
N ASN A 412 3.08 1.07 5.59
CA ASN A 412 2.27 0.12 4.82
C ASN A 412 0.96 -0.26 5.51
N THR A 413 0.28 0.72 6.12
CA THR A 413 -0.95 0.52 6.88
C THR A 413 -2.20 0.41 6.01
N GLY A 414 -2.07 0.62 4.71
CA GLY A 414 -3.19 0.62 3.74
C GLY A 414 -3.71 -0.77 3.32
N GLY A 415 -3.25 -1.85 3.96
CA GLY A 415 -3.75 -3.21 3.67
C GLY A 415 -3.03 -3.94 2.54
N ARG A 416 -1.98 -3.37 1.97
CA ARG A 416 -1.20 -3.93 0.86
C ARG A 416 0.30 -3.68 1.05
N THR A 417 1.13 -4.64 0.62
CA THR A 417 2.59 -4.55 0.58
C THR A 417 3.12 -5.28 -0.67
N TRP A 418 4.43 -5.28 -0.91
CA TRP A 418 4.99 -5.96 -2.07
C TRP A 418 4.90 -7.49 -2.02
N ASP A 419 4.74 -8.09 -0.85
CA ASP A 419 4.46 -9.54 -0.70
C ASP A 419 3.07 -9.92 -1.22
N SER A 420 2.31 -9.01 -1.79
CA SER A 420 0.94 -9.27 -2.26
C SER A 420 0.81 -9.76 -3.70
N GLY A 421 1.89 -9.72 -4.49
CA GLY A 421 1.88 -10.28 -5.85
C GLY A 421 0.76 -9.75 -6.76
N GLY A 422 0.40 -8.48 -6.71
CA GLY A 422 -0.71 -7.90 -7.47
C GLY A 422 -2.09 -8.12 -6.85
N ALA A 423 -2.18 -8.66 -5.63
CA ALA A 423 -3.46 -8.68 -4.89
C ALA A 423 -3.86 -7.27 -4.47
N PRO A 424 -5.15 -6.88 -4.52
CA PRO A 424 -5.60 -5.55 -4.14
C PRO A 424 -5.42 -5.26 -2.65
N TYR A 425 -5.41 -6.28 -1.80
CA TYR A 425 -5.09 -6.22 -0.37
C TYR A 425 -4.69 -7.60 0.17
N ILE A 426 -4.07 -7.65 1.34
CA ILE A 426 -3.70 -8.88 2.03
C ILE A 426 -4.72 -9.16 3.14
N PRO A 427 -5.56 -10.21 3.04
CA PRO A 427 -6.66 -10.51 3.97
C PRO A 427 -6.15 -11.13 5.29
N ALA A 428 -5.26 -10.42 6.00
CA ALA A 428 -4.60 -10.86 7.23
C ALA A 428 -4.88 -9.90 8.40
N PRO A 429 -6.14 -9.75 8.86
CA PRO A 429 -6.51 -8.69 9.81
C PRO A 429 -5.77 -8.77 11.14
N GLN A 430 -5.44 -9.95 11.66
CA GLN A 430 -4.70 -10.07 12.92
C GLN A 430 -3.27 -9.53 12.80
N GLN A 431 -2.66 -9.68 11.62
CA GLN A 431 -1.32 -9.15 11.35
C GLN A 431 -1.38 -7.61 11.21
N TRP A 432 -2.41 -7.10 10.54
CA TRP A 432 -2.63 -5.67 10.41
C TRP A 432 -2.93 -4.99 11.76
N ILE A 433 -3.75 -5.61 12.61
CA ILE A 433 -4.00 -5.10 13.98
C ILE A 433 -2.69 -4.93 14.77
N ARG A 434 -1.78 -5.90 14.67
CA ARG A 434 -0.45 -5.78 15.31
C ARG A 434 0.36 -4.63 14.72
N ARG A 435 0.33 -4.42 13.40
CA ARG A 435 1.01 -3.30 12.73
C ARG A 435 0.43 -1.97 13.21
N TYR A 436 -0.88 -1.82 13.27
CA TYR A 436 -1.52 -0.60 13.75
C TYR A 436 -1.13 -0.30 15.21
N ALA A 437 -1.13 -1.29 16.07
CA ALA A 437 -0.69 -1.14 17.45
C ALA A 437 0.79 -0.70 17.54
N ALA A 438 1.68 -1.32 16.77
CA ALA A 438 3.11 -0.96 16.75
C ALA A 438 3.35 0.47 16.26
N VAL A 439 2.61 0.91 15.24
CA VAL A 439 2.70 2.29 14.73
C VAL A 439 2.15 3.30 15.76
N CYS A 440 1.07 2.96 16.47
CA CYS A 440 0.56 3.79 17.57
C CYS A 440 1.56 3.90 18.72
N THR A 441 2.25 2.81 19.09
CA THR A 441 3.33 2.82 20.07
C THR A 441 4.48 3.74 19.62
N ALA A 442 4.88 3.66 18.34
CA ALA A 442 5.92 4.52 17.79
C ALA A 442 5.52 6.01 17.79
N ALA A 443 4.22 6.32 17.67
CA ALA A 443 3.73 7.68 17.82
C ALA A 443 3.93 8.19 19.26
N GLU A 444 3.71 7.36 20.26
CA GLU A 444 3.87 7.69 21.68
C GLU A 444 5.35 7.79 22.08
N GLU A 445 6.21 6.91 21.55
CA GLU A 445 7.63 6.84 21.89
C GLU A 445 8.49 7.87 21.14
N TYR A 446 8.24 8.08 19.85
CA TYR A 446 9.10 8.87 18.96
C TYR A 446 8.41 10.10 18.37
N GLY A 447 7.13 10.33 18.66
CA GLY A 447 6.39 11.48 18.14
C GLY A 447 6.02 11.35 16.65
N VAL A 448 5.86 10.14 16.12
CA VAL A 448 5.33 9.96 14.75
C VAL A 448 3.95 10.60 14.66
N CYS A 449 3.79 11.56 13.78
CA CYS A 449 2.54 12.33 13.64
C CYS A 449 1.88 12.23 12.27
N GLY A 450 2.53 11.62 11.28
CA GLY A 450 1.97 11.40 9.94
C GLY A 450 2.32 10.03 9.37
N LEU A 451 1.45 9.53 8.51
CA LEU A 451 1.59 8.22 7.86
C LEU A 451 1.53 8.33 6.34
N MET A 452 2.48 7.71 5.67
CA MET A 452 2.38 7.28 4.30
C MET A 452 1.87 5.82 4.32
N GLU A 453 0.59 5.63 3.95
CA GLU A 453 -0.12 4.35 4.10
C GLU A 453 0.41 3.25 3.19
N ASN A 454 0.96 3.64 2.06
CA ASN A 454 1.58 2.77 1.06
C ASN A 454 2.47 3.58 0.13
N HIS A 455 3.24 2.86 -0.68
CA HIS A 455 4.03 3.42 -1.77
C HIS A 455 3.31 3.25 -3.12
N HIS A 456 4.01 3.33 -4.22
CA HIS A 456 3.49 3.32 -5.60
C HIS A 456 2.59 2.13 -5.98
N TYR A 457 2.49 1.08 -5.15
CA TYR A 457 1.52 0.00 -5.36
C TYR A 457 0.08 0.37 -4.98
N GLY A 458 -0.14 1.58 -4.44
CA GLY A 458 -1.45 2.19 -4.25
C GLY A 458 -2.33 1.55 -3.17
N TRP A 459 -3.52 2.12 -2.98
CA TRP A 459 -4.53 1.68 -2.03
C TRP A 459 -5.88 1.51 -2.72
N LEU A 460 -6.65 0.54 -2.29
CA LEU A 460 -8.05 0.36 -2.65
C LEU A 460 -8.89 0.07 -1.41
N PRO A 461 -10.16 0.47 -1.38
CA PRO A 461 -11.10 0.03 -0.34
C PRO A 461 -11.13 -1.49 -0.22
N SER A 462 -11.16 -1.98 1.01
CA SER A 462 -11.13 -3.41 1.32
C SER A 462 -11.88 -3.68 2.63
N PRO A 463 -12.17 -4.95 2.97
CA PRO A 463 -12.73 -5.30 4.28
C PRO A 463 -11.90 -4.82 5.49
N LEU A 464 -10.62 -4.46 5.25
CA LEU A 464 -9.71 -3.94 6.29
C LEU A 464 -9.83 -2.43 6.51
N THR A 465 -10.48 -1.68 5.61
CA THR A 465 -10.51 -0.21 5.62
C THR A 465 -11.09 0.35 6.92
N LEU A 466 -12.24 -0.16 7.36
CA LEU A 466 -12.85 0.27 8.62
C LEU A 466 -11.98 -0.09 9.83
N LEU A 467 -11.33 -1.26 9.80
CA LEU A 467 -10.44 -1.70 10.87
C LEU A 467 -9.24 -0.73 11.02
N ALA A 468 -8.59 -0.36 9.91
CA ALA A 468 -7.50 0.62 9.89
C ALA A 468 -7.96 2.00 10.39
N LYS A 469 -9.11 2.50 9.89
CA LYS A 469 -9.69 3.79 10.29
C LYS A 469 -9.87 3.88 11.80
N GLN A 470 -10.47 2.86 12.41
CA GLN A 470 -10.75 2.85 13.85
C GLN A 470 -9.47 2.64 14.68
N ALA A 471 -8.60 1.71 14.28
CA ALA A 471 -7.36 1.42 15.01
C ALA A 471 -6.39 2.61 15.05
N LEU A 472 -6.38 3.45 14.00
CA LEU A 472 -5.51 4.62 13.88
C LEU A 472 -6.20 5.92 14.36
N SER A 473 -7.24 5.80 15.17
CA SER A 473 -7.98 6.93 15.76
C SER A 473 -7.98 6.87 17.28
N HIS A 474 -7.93 8.02 17.94
CA HIS A 474 -8.31 8.15 19.35
C HIS A 474 -9.83 8.06 19.48
N GLY A 475 -10.33 7.36 20.50
CA GLY A 475 -11.76 7.13 20.66
C GLY A 475 -12.36 6.15 19.65
N GLY A 476 -11.54 5.53 18.79
CA GLY A 476 -11.96 4.46 17.91
C GLY A 476 -12.32 3.17 18.65
N ALA A 477 -13.02 2.27 17.98
CA ALA A 477 -13.39 0.97 18.52
C ALA A 477 -12.13 0.09 18.74
N ASP A 478 -12.21 -0.81 19.74
CA ASP A 478 -11.19 -1.86 19.91
C ASP A 478 -11.08 -2.71 18.64
N PRO A 479 -9.89 -2.84 18.03
CA PRO A 479 -9.77 -3.47 16.73
C PRO A 479 -10.14 -4.96 16.70
N ALA A 480 -9.92 -5.69 17.78
CA ALA A 480 -10.25 -7.11 17.85
C ALA A 480 -11.78 -7.31 17.95
N ALA A 481 -12.44 -6.54 18.83
CA ALA A 481 -13.89 -6.54 18.94
C ALA A 481 -14.58 -6.03 17.67
N LEU A 482 -13.98 -5.05 17.00
CA LEU A 482 -14.48 -4.55 15.71
C LEU A 482 -14.37 -5.62 14.62
N LEU A 483 -13.25 -6.35 14.56
CA LEU A 483 -13.08 -7.46 13.62
C LEU A 483 -14.21 -8.50 13.80
N ASP A 484 -14.53 -8.87 15.03
CA ASP A 484 -15.61 -9.82 15.31
C ASP A 484 -16.98 -9.32 14.80
N ARG A 485 -17.26 -8.03 14.96
CA ARG A 485 -18.49 -7.42 14.43
C ARG A 485 -18.52 -7.38 12.91
N ILE A 486 -17.39 -7.09 12.27
CA ILE A 486 -17.24 -7.14 10.80
C ILE A 486 -17.52 -8.56 10.30
N LEU A 487 -16.96 -9.58 10.96
CA LEU A 487 -17.18 -10.97 10.58
C LEU A 487 -18.66 -11.38 10.69
N VAL A 488 -19.34 -10.97 11.75
CA VAL A 488 -20.78 -11.22 11.90
C VAL A 488 -21.57 -10.48 10.81
N ARG A 489 -21.24 -9.22 10.52
CA ARG A 489 -21.88 -8.45 9.44
C ARG A 489 -21.76 -9.15 8.09
N ASP A 490 -20.54 -9.56 7.74
CA ASP A 490 -20.23 -10.04 6.39
C ASP A 490 -20.63 -11.51 6.20
N PHE A 491 -20.41 -12.35 7.21
CA PHE A 491 -20.54 -13.80 7.08
C PHE A 491 -21.73 -14.42 7.86
N GLY A 492 -22.39 -13.65 8.75
CA GLY A 492 -23.51 -14.15 9.54
C GLY A 492 -23.13 -15.42 10.31
N GLU A 493 -23.84 -16.54 10.06
CA GLU A 493 -23.54 -17.85 10.67
C GLU A 493 -22.17 -18.42 10.30
N GLY A 494 -21.55 -17.94 9.23
CA GLY A 494 -20.21 -18.32 8.78
C GLY A 494 -19.08 -17.59 9.50
N ALA A 495 -19.36 -16.67 10.43
CA ALA A 495 -18.36 -15.79 11.05
C ALA A 495 -17.19 -16.54 11.73
N ASP A 496 -17.44 -17.67 12.39
CA ASP A 496 -16.40 -18.45 13.04
C ASP A 496 -15.45 -19.09 12.02
N LEU A 497 -16.00 -19.62 10.92
CA LEU A 497 -15.16 -20.14 9.81
C LEU A 497 -14.35 -19.05 9.13
N ALA A 498 -14.91 -17.86 8.97
CA ALA A 498 -14.19 -16.70 8.45
C ALA A 498 -13.05 -16.26 9.40
N ARG A 499 -13.27 -16.32 10.71
CA ARG A 499 -12.24 -16.04 11.73
C ARG A 499 -11.07 -17.03 11.61
N GLU A 500 -11.38 -18.35 11.49
CA GLU A 500 -10.36 -19.37 11.26
C GLU A 500 -9.58 -19.16 9.94
N ALA A 501 -10.29 -18.75 8.88
CA ALA A 501 -9.65 -18.42 7.59
C ALA A 501 -8.67 -17.25 7.74
N TYR A 502 -9.08 -16.16 8.36
CA TYR A 502 -8.23 -14.99 8.58
C TYR A 502 -7.05 -15.26 9.52
N ASP A 503 -7.21 -16.16 10.52
CA ASP A 503 -6.07 -16.64 11.30
C ASP A 503 -5.06 -17.40 10.42
N CYS A 504 -5.55 -18.29 9.56
CA CYS A 504 -4.69 -19.00 8.61
C CYS A 504 -3.92 -18.03 7.70
N PHE A 505 -4.59 -17.02 7.13
CA PHE A 505 -3.93 -16.01 6.27
C PHE A 505 -2.91 -15.17 7.05
N SER A 506 -3.26 -14.74 8.26
CA SER A 506 -2.36 -13.96 9.12
C SER A 506 -1.10 -14.74 9.51
N ARG A 507 -1.25 -16.02 9.83
CA ARG A 507 -0.12 -16.92 10.10
C ARG A 507 0.66 -17.25 8.84
N GLY A 508 -0.02 -17.40 7.71
CA GLY A 508 0.61 -17.67 6.41
C GLY A 508 1.51 -16.53 5.96
N ILE A 509 1.00 -15.28 5.98
CA ILE A 509 1.83 -14.13 5.58
C ILE A 509 2.98 -13.89 6.58
N ALA A 510 2.79 -14.14 7.87
CA ALA A 510 3.85 -14.06 8.87
C ALA A 510 4.98 -15.11 8.69
N ALA A 511 4.73 -16.16 7.93
CA ALA A 511 5.76 -17.15 7.60
C ALA A 511 6.68 -16.68 6.46
N VAL A 512 6.24 -15.78 5.60
CA VAL A 512 7.00 -15.32 4.43
C VAL A 512 8.26 -14.56 4.86
N ILE A 513 9.38 -14.84 4.20
CA ILE A 513 10.63 -14.10 4.36
C ILE A 513 10.86 -13.26 3.10
N PRO A 514 10.54 -11.95 3.13
CA PRO A 514 10.73 -11.08 1.99
C PRO A 514 12.19 -10.66 1.85
N SER A 515 12.61 -10.35 0.63
CA SER A 515 13.94 -9.81 0.35
C SER A 515 13.88 -8.84 -0.84
N VAL A 516 14.95 -8.07 -1.06
CA VAL A 516 15.06 -7.15 -2.20
C VAL A 516 14.83 -7.85 -3.55
N THR A 517 15.25 -9.11 -3.67
CA THR A 517 15.02 -9.90 -4.88
C THR A 517 13.55 -10.16 -5.15
N ASP A 518 12.70 -10.10 -4.13
CA ASP A 518 11.25 -10.32 -4.28
C ASP A 518 10.55 -9.18 -5.00
N GLN A 519 11.16 -7.99 -5.06
CA GLN A 519 10.67 -6.89 -5.91
C GLN A 519 10.56 -7.30 -7.37
N TYR A 520 11.34 -8.26 -7.79
CA TYR A 520 11.45 -8.74 -9.17
C TYR A 520 11.23 -10.26 -9.24
N GLY A 521 10.66 -10.83 -8.20
CA GLY A 521 10.53 -12.26 -8.03
C GLY A 521 9.08 -12.76 -7.99
N PRO A 522 8.91 -14.05 -7.67
CA PRO A 522 7.61 -14.71 -7.71
C PRO A 522 6.60 -14.19 -6.68
N TYR A 523 7.03 -13.58 -5.57
CA TYR A 523 6.10 -12.99 -4.61
C TYR A 523 5.32 -11.84 -5.21
N ARG A 524 6.00 -10.91 -5.91
CA ARG A 524 5.37 -9.75 -6.50
C ARG A 524 4.66 -10.04 -7.82
N CYS A 525 5.29 -10.86 -8.68
CA CYS A 525 4.70 -11.21 -9.98
C CYS A 525 3.59 -12.25 -9.86
N GLY A 526 3.55 -12.98 -8.74
CA GLY A 526 2.56 -14.01 -8.52
C GLY A 526 2.58 -15.12 -9.58
N PRO A 527 1.41 -15.66 -9.94
CA PRO A 527 1.30 -16.82 -10.83
C PRO A 527 1.81 -16.62 -12.26
N THR A 528 2.14 -15.39 -12.67
CA THR A 528 2.77 -15.14 -13.97
C THR A 528 4.27 -15.43 -13.99
N TYR A 529 4.94 -15.48 -12.82
CA TYR A 529 6.38 -15.67 -12.79
C TYR A 529 6.81 -16.98 -13.44
N PRO A 530 7.75 -16.96 -14.44
CA PRO A 530 8.06 -18.15 -15.23
C PRO A 530 8.92 -19.16 -14.45
N LEU A 531 8.75 -20.44 -14.76
CA LEU A 531 9.77 -21.47 -14.53
C LEU A 531 10.71 -21.47 -15.75
N THR A 532 12.01 -21.41 -15.51
CA THR A 532 13.00 -21.36 -16.60
C THR A 532 14.08 -22.40 -16.40
N PHE A 533 14.51 -23.04 -17.47
CA PHE A 533 15.63 -23.98 -17.43
C PHE A 533 16.94 -23.30 -17.85
N THR A 534 17.11 -23.00 -19.15
CA THR A 534 18.29 -22.31 -19.67
C THR A 534 17.95 -20.92 -20.24
N GLN A 535 16.69 -20.51 -20.26
CA GLN A 535 16.27 -19.19 -20.72
C GLN A 535 16.90 -18.09 -19.85
N THR A 536 17.42 -17.05 -20.51
CA THR A 536 17.89 -15.83 -19.88
C THR A 536 16.79 -14.76 -19.87
N ALA A 537 17.02 -13.64 -19.18
CA ALA A 537 16.09 -12.50 -19.22
C ALA A 537 15.85 -11.98 -20.65
N ALA A 538 16.85 -12.07 -21.53
CA ALA A 538 16.76 -11.66 -22.93
C ALA A 538 15.86 -12.58 -23.78
N ASP A 539 15.59 -13.80 -23.31
CA ASP A 539 14.75 -14.77 -24.00
C ASP A 539 13.26 -14.69 -23.60
N LEU A 540 12.95 -13.92 -22.56
CA LEU A 540 11.60 -13.80 -22.01
C LEU A 540 10.91 -12.54 -22.55
N HIS A 541 9.81 -12.72 -23.26
CA HIS A 541 9.05 -11.65 -23.90
C HIS A 541 7.58 -11.73 -23.49
N PRO A 542 7.22 -11.37 -22.27
CA PRO A 542 5.83 -11.34 -21.84
C PRO A 542 5.05 -10.29 -22.66
N PRO A 543 3.76 -10.52 -22.97
CA PRO A 543 2.93 -9.57 -23.69
C PRO A 543 2.84 -8.21 -23.03
N ARG A 544 2.91 -8.23 -21.71
CA ARG A 544 3.04 -7.03 -20.87
C ARG A 544 4.22 -7.23 -19.94
N ASP A 545 5.29 -6.46 -20.17
CA ASP A 545 6.42 -6.37 -19.24
C ASP A 545 6.19 -5.15 -18.34
N PRO A 546 5.80 -5.37 -17.10
CA PRO A 546 5.40 -4.28 -16.22
C PRO A 546 6.55 -3.33 -15.86
N TRP A 547 7.78 -3.70 -16.09
CA TRP A 547 8.94 -2.85 -15.79
C TRP A 547 9.94 -2.78 -16.94
N ALA A 548 9.45 -2.85 -18.18
CA ALA A 548 10.29 -2.74 -19.39
C ALA A 548 11.17 -1.49 -19.41
N TRP A 549 10.70 -0.40 -18.77
CA TRP A 549 11.45 0.84 -18.60
C TRP A 549 12.58 0.76 -17.57
N HIS A 550 12.59 -0.23 -16.69
CA HIS A 550 13.59 -0.33 -15.64
C HIS A 550 14.96 -0.66 -16.24
N PRO A 551 16.08 0.02 -15.83
CA PRO A 551 17.40 -0.22 -16.38
C PRO A 551 17.92 -1.66 -16.29
N ALA A 552 17.31 -2.46 -15.40
CA ALA A 552 17.62 -3.87 -15.26
C ALA A 552 16.92 -4.79 -16.28
N GLY A 553 16.14 -4.24 -17.23
CA GLY A 553 15.50 -5.02 -18.28
C GLY A 553 14.24 -5.75 -17.87
N GLY A 554 13.38 -5.09 -17.09
CA GLY A 554 12.10 -5.64 -16.68
C GLY A 554 12.15 -6.42 -15.34
N ILE A 555 10.96 -6.86 -14.91
CA ILE A 555 10.77 -7.56 -13.63
C ILE A 555 11.09 -9.06 -13.72
N TRP A 556 11.10 -9.62 -14.92
CA TRP A 556 11.27 -11.05 -15.19
C TRP A 556 12.74 -11.44 -15.11
N ARG A 557 13.23 -11.71 -13.90
CA ARG A 557 14.58 -12.24 -13.70
C ARG A 557 14.51 -13.75 -13.58
N PRO A 558 14.95 -14.52 -14.60
CA PRO A 558 14.91 -15.99 -14.56
C PRO A 558 15.89 -16.59 -13.53
N VAL A 559 16.68 -15.74 -12.93
CA VAL A 559 17.75 -16.03 -11.98
C VAL A 559 17.33 -16.11 -10.52
N TYR A 560 16.04 -15.99 -10.21
CA TYR A 560 15.54 -16.11 -8.84
C TYR A 560 15.21 -17.57 -8.48
N PRO A 561 15.76 -18.10 -7.40
CA PRO A 561 16.99 -17.80 -6.70
C PRO A 561 18.17 -18.60 -7.31
N ASP A 562 18.90 -18.02 -8.24
CA ASP A 562 20.08 -18.68 -8.84
C ASP A 562 21.21 -18.95 -7.85
N GLU A 563 21.11 -18.38 -6.65
CA GLU A 563 22.16 -18.43 -5.62
C GLU A 563 21.92 -19.57 -4.61
N VAL A 564 21.46 -20.74 -5.07
CA VAL A 564 21.17 -21.87 -4.18
C VAL A 564 22.42 -22.35 -3.45
N PHE A 565 23.51 -22.57 -4.16
CA PHE A 565 24.72 -23.18 -3.60
C PHE A 565 25.57 -22.26 -2.74
N PRO A 566 25.70 -20.96 -3.02
CA PRO A 566 26.39 -20.04 -2.12
C PRO A 566 25.71 -19.89 -0.74
N ASP A 567 24.39 -20.06 -0.67
CA ASP A 567 23.62 -19.91 0.58
C ASP A 567 22.46 -20.92 0.66
N ILE A 568 22.83 -22.19 0.82
CA ILE A 568 21.87 -23.31 0.92
C ILE A 568 20.95 -23.13 2.13
N ASP A 569 21.46 -22.66 3.27
CA ASP A 569 20.65 -22.49 4.48
C ASP A 569 19.51 -21.50 4.27
N ASN A 570 19.80 -20.37 3.66
CA ASN A 570 18.77 -19.37 3.33
C ASN A 570 17.78 -19.89 2.28
N SER A 571 18.26 -20.58 1.25
CA SER A 571 17.42 -21.16 0.20
C SER A 571 16.44 -22.20 0.78
N LEU A 572 16.91 -23.08 1.64
CA LEU A 572 16.08 -24.09 2.30
C LEU A 572 15.10 -23.46 3.29
N LEU A 573 15.55 -22.48 4.08
CA LEU A 573 14.70 -21.74 4.99
C LEU A 573 13.55 -21.04 4.25
N ARG A 574 13.85 -20.34 3.17
CA ARG A 574 12.84 -19.64 2.36
C ARG A 574 11.84 -20.60 1.72
N LEU A 575 12.31 -21.74 1.18
CA LEU A 575 11.44 -22.78 0.64
C LEU A 575 10.50 -23.36 1.71
N GLU A 576 11.02 -23.68 2.90
CA GLU A 576 10.22 -24.16 4.02
C GLU A 576 9.11 -23.16 4.37
N ARG A 577 9.46 -21.88 4.48
CA ARG A 577 8.55 -20.81 4.88
C ARG A 577 7.47 -20.51 3.84
N VAL A 578 7.82 -20.47 2.56
CA VAL A 578 6.83 -20.23 1.51
C VAL A 578 5.87 -21.40 1.34
N ARG A 579 6.32 -22.64 1.52
CA ARG A 579 5.44 -23.82 1.56
C ARG A 579 4.45 -23.74 2.71
N GLN A 580 4.92 -23.37 3.90
CA GLN A 580 4.05 -23.11 5.06
C GLN A 580 3.00 -22.03 4.76
N ALA A 581 3.40 -20.96 4.09
CA ALA A 581 2.47 -19.90 3.67
C ALA A 581 1.43 -20.44 2.68
N ALA A 582 1.85 -21.16 1.65
CA ALA A 582 0.95 -21.74 0.66
C ALA A 582 -0.07 -22.72 1.28
N GLU A 583 0.37 -23.60 2.18
CA GLU A 583 -0.51 -24.52 2.90
C GLU A 583 -1.53 -23.81 3.78
N LEU A 584 -1.09 -22.79 4.54
CA LEU A 584 -1.97 -22.01 5.40
C LEU A 584 -2.98 -21.21 4.59
N TYR A 585 -2.57 -20.61 3.46
CA TYR A 585 -3.49 -19.91 2.57
C TYR A 585 -4.49 -20.85 1.92
N ALA A 586 -4.07 -22.03 1.44
CA ALA A 586 -4.99 -23.03 0.89
C ALA A 586 -6.02 -23.51 1.93
N LYS A 587 -5.58 -23.75 3.18
CA LYS A 587 -6.48 -24.08 4.29
C LYS A 587 -7.45 -22.92 4.56
N GLY A 588 -6.94 -21.69 4.63
CA GLY A 588 -7.76 -20.48 4.85
C GLY A 588 -8.80 -20.30 3.76
N VAL A 589 -8.45 -20.48 2.48
CA VAL A 589 -9.39 -20.43 1.35
C VAL A 589 -10.51 -21.47 1.50
N ALA A 590 -10.18 -22.69 1.93
CA ALA A 590 -11.20 -23.72 2.16
C ALA A 590 -12.19 -23.32 3.30
N HIS A 591 -11.69 -22.74 4.40
CA HIS A 591 -12.56 -22.21 5.47
C HIS A 591 -13.39 -21.02 4.98
N LEU A 592 -12.80 -20.06 4.27
CA LEU A 592 -13.47 -18.87 3.79
C LEU A 592 -14.56 -19.19 2.76
N SER A 593 -14.31 -20.16 1.87
CA SER A 593 -15.31 -20.62 0.91
C SER A 593 -16.53 -21.27 1.59
N ARG A 594 -16.30 -21.99 2.68
CA ARG A 594 -17.40 -22.55 3.51
C ARG A 594 -18.14 -21.44 4.25
N ALA A 595 -17.43 -20.45 4.80
CA ALA A 595 -18.04 -19.27 5.42
C ALA A 595 -18.91 -18.50 4.41
N ALA A 596 -18.42 -18.32 3.19
CA ALA A 596 -19.12 -17.64 2.11
C ALA A 596 -20.45 -18.33 1.73
N ALA A 597 -20.53 -19.65 1.85
CA ALA A 597 -21.76 -20.39 1.58
C ALA A 597 -22.87 -20.12 2.61
N ALA A 598 -22.50 -19.71 3.84
CA ALA A 598 -23.45 -19.36 4.93
C ALA A 598 -23.71 -17.86 5.03
N ALA A 599 -23.04 -17.05 4.21
CA ALA A 599 -23.11 -15.59 4.28
C ALA A 599 -24.46 -15.04 3.76
N PRO A 600 -24.91 -13.87 4.28
CA PRO A 600 -26.09 -13.19 3.77
C PRO A 600 -25.96 -12.83 2.28
N ASP A 601 -27.06 -12.94 1.53
CA ASP A 601 -27.08 -12.61 0.10
C ASP A 601 -26.64 -11.15 -0.20
N THR A 602 -26.91 -10.25 0.74
CA THR A 602 -26.53 -8.82 0.65
C THR A 602 -25.03 -8.59 0.58
N HIS A 603 -24.22 -9.50 1.10
CA HIS A 603 -22.75 -9.41 1.11
C HIS A 603 -22.06 -10.39 0.15
N ARG A 604 -22.83 -11.22 -0.56
CA ARG A 604 -22.30 -12.33 -1.39
C ARG A 604 -21.28 -11.87 -2.44
N GLU A 605 -21.52 -10.75 -3.08
CA GLU A 605 -20.61 -10.24 -4.12
C GLU A 605 -19.24 -9.86 -3.54
N GLU A 606 -19.21 -9.09 -2.45
CA GLU A 606 -17.96 -8.67 -1.82
C GLU A 606 -17.21 -9.85 -1.19
N ILE A 607 -17.95 -10.81 -0.63
CA ILE A 607 -17.36 -12.04 -0.11
C ILE A 607 -16.76 -12.89 -1.24
N THR A 608 -17.41 -12.97 -2.40
CA THR A 608 -16.86 -13.66 -3.57
C THR A 608 -15.53 -13.03 -4.00
N ARG A 609 -15.45 -11.71 -4.02
CA ARG A 609 -14.18 -10.99 -4.28
C ARG A 609 -13.14 -11.29 -3.21
N THR A 610 -13.52 -11.31 -1.93
CA THR A 610 -12.61 -11.63 -0.82
C THR A 610 -12.04 -13.06 -0.94
N VAL A 611 -12.88 -14.04 -1.27
CA VAL A 611 -12.42 -15.42 -1.55
C VAL A 611 -11.46 -15.44 -2.74
N ALA A 612 -11.77 -14.71 -3.81
CA ALA A 612 -10.91 -14.64 -4.99
C ALA A 612 -9.54 -14.02 -4.68
N VAL A 613 -9.48 -12.95 -3.88
CA VAL A 613 -8.21 -12.34 -3.43
C VAL A 613 -7.38 -13.34 -2.61
N ALA A 614 -8.01 -14.05 -1.68
CA ALA A 614 -7.33 -15.08 -0.88
C ALA A 614 -6.82 -16.24 -1.75
N GLN A 615 -7.63 -16.69 -2.72
CA GLN A 615 -7.23 -17.74 -3.69
C GLN A 615 -6.05 -17.29 -4.54
N TYR A 616 -6.06 -16.06 -5.04
CA TYR A 616 -4.94 -15.52 -5.82
C TYR A 616 -3.64 -15.47 -5.02
N LEU A 617 -3.69 -15.07 -3.76
CA LEU A 617 -2.51 -15.10 -2.87
C LEU A 617 -2.03 -16.53 -2.58
N ALA A 618 -2.95 -17.49 -2.39
CA ALA A 618 -2.60 -18.89 -2.28
C ALA A 618 -1.85 -19.37 -3.54
N CYS A 619 -2.33 -19.00 -4.72
CA CYS A 619 -1.65 -19.30 -5.99
C CYS A 619 -0.28 -18.61 -6.10
N SER A 620 -0.14 -17.38 -5.61
CA SER A 620 1.12 -16.65 -5.64
C SER A 620 2.19 -17.32 -4.77
N PHE A 621 1.86 -17.73 -3.54
CA PHE A 621 2.79 -18.46 -2.68
C PHE A 621 3.08 -19.88 -3.21
N THR A 622 2.11 -20.53 -3.83
CA THR A 622 2.31 -21.82 -4.51
C THR A 622 3.29 -21.67 -5.68
N THR A 623 3.14 -20.66 -6.54
CA THR A 623 4.10 -20.36 -7.61
C THR A 623 5.51 -20.11 -7.03
N ALA A 624 5.62 -19.32 -5.95
CA ALA A 624 6.91 -19.06 -5.32
C ALA A 624 7.58 -20.37 -4.81
N ALA A 625 6.80 -21.27 -4.19
CA ALA A 625 7.30 -22.58 -3.75
C ALA A 625 7.72 -23.46 -4.95
N HIS A 626 6.96 -23.45 -6.03
CA HIS A 626 7.29 -24.15 -7.28
C HIS A 626 8.59 -23.63 -7.90
N VAL A 627 8.74 -22.31 -8.02
CA VAL A 627 9.94 -21.65 -8.55
C VAL A 627 11.18 -22.06 -7.73
N MET A 628 11.11 -21.97 -6.40
CA MET A 628 12.23 -22.34 -5.53
C MET A 628 12.57 -23.82 -5.64
N THR A 629 11.58 -24.70 -5.62
CA THR A 629 11.78 -26.15 -5.74
C THR A 629 12.38 -26.51 -7.09
N PHE A 630 11.82 -25.96 -8.17
CA PHE A 630 12.30 -26.18 -9.54
C PHE A 630 13.75 -25.71 -9.71
N ASN A 631 14.10 -24.54 -9.16
CA ASN A 631 15.46 -24.02 -9.26
C ASN A 631 16.48 -24.84 -8.46
N ILE A 632 16.12 -25.37 -7.30
CA ILE A 632 16.99 -26.29 -6.57
C ILE A 632 17.26 -27.55 -7.41
N ALA A 633 16.20 -28.17 -7.95
CA ALA A 633 16.34 -29.39 -8.79
C ALA A 633 17.17 -29.09 -10.06
N LYS A 634 16.90 -27.94 -10.74
CA LYS A 634 17.65 -27.47 -11.90
C LYS A 634 19.15 -27.31 -11.59
N ARG A 635 19.48 -26.62 -10.51
CA ARG A 635 20.89 -26.39 -10.14
C ARG A 635 21.62 -27.69 -9.81
N MET A 636 20.93 -28.62 -9.14
CA MET A 636 21.48 -29.98 -8.91
C MET A 636 21.71 -30.73 -10.22
N LEU A 637 20.74 -30.69 -11.15
CA LEU A 637 20.84 -31.34 -12.45
C LEU A 637 22.01 -30.79 -13.30
N LEU A 638 22.14 -29.47 -13.35
CA LEU A 638 23.21 -28.82 -14.09
C LEU A 638 24.60 -29.18 -13.49
N ALA A 639 24.72 -29.05 -12.16
CA ALA A 639 25.97 -29.42 -11.45
C ALA A 639 26.37 -30.91 -11.67
N LEU A 640 25.36 -31.81 -11.65
CA LEU A 640 25.57 -33.20 -11.94
C LEU A 640 26.09 -33.43 -13.37
N GLY A 641 25.47 -32.75 -14.36
CA GLY A 641 25.89 -32.84 -15.76
C GLY A 641 27.28 -32.24 -16.04
N GLU A 642 27.74 -31.33 -15.22
CA GLU A 642 29.07 -30.71 -15.27
C GLU A 642 30.12 -31.48 -14.42
N GLY A 643 29.69 -32.51 -13.71
CA GLY A 643 30.57 -33.30 -12.78
C GLY A 643 31.02 -32.51 -11.56
N GLN A 644 30.25 -31.51 -11.16
CA GLN A 644 30.53 -30.68 -9.98
C GLN A 644 30.06 -31.37 -8.72
N GLU A 645 30.78 -31.15 -7.61
CA GLU A 645 30.32 -31.60 -6.29
C GLU A 645 29.12 -30.76 -5.84
N ILE A 646 28.06 -31.42 -5.37
CA ILE A 646 26.86 -30.81 -4.86
C ILE A 646 26.92 -30.83 -3.33
N PRO A 647 27.13 -29.68 -2.68
CA PRO A 647 27.18 -29.64 -1.22
C PRO A 647 25.80 -29.95 -0.63
N ARG A 648 25.79 -30.66 0.52
CA ARG A 648 24.58 -31.02 1.27
C ARG A 648 23.52 -31.73 0.42
N THR A 649 23.93 -32.59 -0.46
CA THR A 649 23.07 -33.33 -1.42
C THR A 649 21.83 -33.94 -0.76
N GLY A 650 21.97 -34.57 0.43
CA GLY A 650 20.84 -35.19 1.13
C GLY A 650 19.76 -34.20 1.55
N ASP A 651 20.14 -32.99 2.01
CA ASP A 651 19.19 -31.95 2.40
C ASP A 651 18.46 -31.40 1.17
N LEU A 652 19.18 -31.17 0.08
CA LEU A 652 18.61 -30.68 -1.17
C LEU A 652 17.66 -31.69 -1.81
N LEU A 653 18.02 -32.98 -1.86
CA LEU A 653 17.15 -34.06 -2.34
C LEU A 653 15.88 -34.16 -1.51
N SER A 654 15.98 -34.09 -0.19
CA SER A 654 14.84 -34.08 0.72
C SER A 654 13.95 -32.86 0.45
N ALA A 655 14.53 -31.68 0.26
CA ALA A 655 13.80 -30.42 0.01
C ALA A 655 13.03 -30.46 -1.30
N VAL A 656 13.57 -31.07 -2.36
CA VAL A 656 12.86 -31.17 -3.65
C VAL A 656 11.97 -32.41 -3.76
N GLY A 657 12.08 -33.35 -2.81
CA GLY A 657 11.31 -34.60 -2.83
C GLY A 657 11.87 -35.65 -3.79
N ALA A 658 13.14 -35.53 -4.19
CA ALA A 658 13.81 -36.54 -5.02
C ALA A 658 14.38 -37.68 -4.15
N GLY A 659 14.17 -38.93 -4.57
CA GLY A 659 14.66 -40.09 -3.83
C GLY A 659 16.17 -40.36 -4.00
N GLU A 660 16.74 -39.92 -5.13
CA GLU A 660 18.13 -40.17 -5.50
C GLU A 660 18.72 -39.06 -6.36
N LEU A 661 20.03 -38.96 -6.40
CA LEU A 661 20.75 -37.98 -7.23
C LEU A 661 21.01 -38.56 -8.62
N THR A 662 19.98 -38.60 -9.45
CA THR A 662 20.09 -38.98 -10.88
C THR A 662 19.44 -37.92 -11.77
N PRO A 663 19.91 -37.78 -13.04
CA PRO A 663 19.27 -36.88 -13.98
C PRO A 663 17.76 -37.12 -14.13
N GLY A 664 17.36 -38.39 -14.21
CA GLY A 664 15.95 -38.80 -14.36
C GLY A 664 15.10 -38.43 -13.14
N ALA A 665 15.60 -38.63 -11.93
CA ALA A 665 14.86 -38.29 -10.71
C ALA A 665 14.68 -36.79 -10.55
N LEU A 666 15.71 -36.01 -10.86
CA LEU A 666 15.60 -34.54 -10.82
C LEU A 666 14.67 -33.97 -11.92
N ALA A 667 14.75 -34.54 -13.12
CA ALA A 667 13.85 -34.20 -14.21
C ALA A 667 12.38 -34.50 -13.87
N ALA A 668 12.11 -35.68 -13.29
CA ALA A 668 10.76 -36.05 -12.86
C ALA A 668 10.16 -35.04 -11.84
N VAL A 669 10.98 -34.54 -10.91
CA VAL A 669 10.55 -33.47 -9.99
C VAL A 669 10.19 -32.20 -10.75
N MET A 670 11.02 -31.80 -11.72
CA MET A 670 10.80 -30.58 -12.50
C MET A 670 9.53 -30.68 -13.36
N GLU A 671 9.28 -31.85 -13.97
CA GLU A 671 8.08 -32.14 -14.75
C GLU A 671 6.81 -32.11 -13.88
N GLU A 672 6.85 -32.73 -12.71
CA GLU A 672 5.74 -32.74 -11.76
C GLU A 672 5.39 -31.30 -11.30
N ILE A 673 6.41 -30.49 -11.00
CA ILE A 673 6.21 -29.08 -10.63
C ILE A 673 5.61 -28.30 -11.79
N ALA A 674 6.08 -28.50 -13.02
CA ALA A 674 5.52 -27.84 -14.18
C ALA A 674 4.04 -28.21 -14.40
N HIS A 675 3.67 -29.47 -14.16
CA HIS A 675 2.28 -29.90 -14.22
C HIS A 675 1.42 -29.22 -13.15
N LYS A 676 1.85 -29.22 -11.91
CA LYS A 676 1.16 -28.55 -10.79
C LYS A 676 1.05 -27.04 -11.01
N GLU A 677 2.05 -26.41 -11.62
CA GLU A 677 2.03 -24.99 -11.91
C GLU A 677 0.98 -24.62 -12.97
N ARG A 678 0.69 -25.50 -13.96
CA ARG A 678 -0.42 -25.32 -14.89
C ARG A 678 -1.78 -25.26 -14.19
N GLU A 679 -2.00 -26.17 -13.25
CA GLU A 679 -3.23 -26.21 -12.46
C GLU A 679 -3.35 -24.94 -11.59
N ASN A 680 -2.23 -24.50 -11.01
CA ASN A 680 -2.15 -23.31 -10.17
C ASN A 680 -2.49 -22.03 -10.97
N VAL A 681 -1.98 -21.91 -12.20
CA VAL A 681 -2.31 -20.78 -13.11
C VAL A 681 -3.81 -20.77 -13.46
N ALA A 682 -4.40 -21.94 -13.69
CA ALA A 682 -5.85 -22.05 -13.98
C ALA A 682 -6.71 -21.58 -12.79
N LEU A 683 -6.32 -21.92 -11.55
CA LEU A 683 -6.98 -21.42 -10.35
C LEU A 683 -6.83 -19.90 -10.19
N ALA A 684 -5.65 -19.35 -10.49
CA ALA A 684 -5.42 -17.92 -10.45
C ALA A 684 -6.26 -17.14 -11.49
N LEU A 685 -6.47 -17.71 -12.69
CA LEU A 685 -7.36 -17.13 -13.70
C LEU A 685 -8.82 -17.09 -13.23
N THR A 686 -9.27 -18.13 -12.52
CA THR A 686 -10.61 -18.12 -11.92
C THR A 686 -10.78 -17.00 -10.90
N ALA A 687 -9.76 -16.75 -10.09
CA ALA A 687 -9.75 -15.66 -9.11
C ALA A 687 -9.76 -14.29 -9.82
N HIS A 688 -8.91 -14.10 -10.82
CA HIS A 688 -8.85 -12.86 -11.61
C HIS A 688 -10.19 -12.55 -12.31
N ALA A 689 -10.90 -13.55 -12.81
CA ALA A 689 -12.21 -13.38 -13.42
C ALA A 689 -13.28 -12.86 -12.44
N ALA A 690 -13.15 -13.15 -11.16
CA ALA A 690 -14.08 -12.68 -10.13
C ALA A 690 -13.85 -11.20 -9.73
N ASP A 691 -12.62 -10.70 -9.81
CA ASP A 691 -12.29 -9.29 -9.52
C ASP A 691 -11.13 -8.80 -10.42
N SER A 692 -11.43 -7.85 -11.29
CA SER A 692 -10.44 -7.27 -12.21
C SER A 692 -9.31 -6.48 -11.53
N ALA A 693 -9.42 -6.17 -10.24
CA ALA A 693 -8.34 -5.57 -9.48
C ALA A 693 -7.24 -6.59 -9.10
N ILE A 694 -7.54 -7.89 -9.16
CA ILE A 694 -6.54 -8.95 -8.95
C ILE A 694 -5.56 -8.95 -10.12
N GLY A 695 -4.27 -9.00 -9.82
CA GLY A 695 -3.19 -8.92 -10.79
C GLY A 695 -2.78 -7.50 -11.15
N PHE A 696 -3.50 -6.47 -10.68
CA PHE A 696 -3.20 -5.08 -10.98
C PHE A 696 -2.40 -4.41 -9.85
N GLU A 697 -1.35 -3.73 -10.25
CA GLU A 697 -0.61 -2.81 -9.39
C GLU A 697 -0.40 -1.48 -10.14
N PRO A 698 -0.72 -0.31 -9.55
CA PRO A 698 -0.67 0.98 -10.26
C PRO A 698 0.66 1.31 -10.92
N SER A 699 1.79 0.91 -10.32
CA SER A 699 3.11 1.18 -10.88
C SER A 699 3.56 0.18 -11.93
N MET A 700 2.93 -0.99 -12.00
CA MET A 700 3.30 -2.09 -12.90
C MET A 700 2.17 -2.51 -13.82
N GLU A 701 0.99 -1.93 -13.68
CA GLU A 701 -0.23 -2.35 -14.39
C GLU A 701 -0.58 -3.82 -14.08
N TYR A 702 -0.98 -4.60 -15.08
CA TYR A 702 -1.32 -5.99 -14.87
C TYR A 702 -0.09 -6.89 -14.88
N VAL A 703 0.39 -7.26 -13.69
CA VAL A 703 1.41 -8.30 -13.52
C VAL A 703 0.82 -9.69 -13.77
N PHE A 704 -0.49 -9.86 -13.58
CA PHE A 704 -1.24 -11.07 -13.93
C PHE A 704 -2.47 -10.70 -14.77
N SER A 705 -2.63 -11.37 -15.91
CA SER A 705 -3.77 -11.24 -16.83
C SER A 705 -3.91 -12.54 -17.62
N GLU A 706 -5.00 -12.69 -18.36
CA GLU A 706 -5.19 -13.82 -19.27
C GLU A 706 -4.05 -13.94 -20.29
N GLU A 707 -3.59 -12.81 -20.84
CA GLU A 707 -2.51 -12.78 -21.83
C GLU A 707 -1.17 -13.22 -21.21
N ASN A 708 -0.83 -12.70 -20.01
CA ASN A 708 0.39 -13.08 -19.30
C ASN A 708 0.34 -14.53 -18.81
N ALA A 709 -0.83 -15.02 -18.40
CA ALA A 709 -1.02 -16.42 -18.03
C ALA A 709 -0.82 -17.37 -19.24
N ALA A 710 -1.36 -17.02 -20.40
CA ALA A 710 -1.15 -17.78 -21.63
C ALA A 710 0.32 -17.81 -22.05
N TRP A 711 1.02 -16.68 -21.96
CA TRP A 711 2.46 -16.59 -22.16
C TRP A 711 3.23 -17.50 -21.20
N LYS A 712 2.92 -17.43 -19.90
CA LYS A 712 3.54 -18.27 -18.87
C LYS A 712 3.39 -19.76 -19.20
N LEU A 713 2.21 -20.19 -19.66
CA LEU A 713 1.98 -21.59 -20.03
C LEU A 713 2.81 -22.01 -21.25
N ALA A 714 2.98 -21.13 -22.24
CA ALA A 714 3.86 -21.39 -23.38
C ALA A 714 5.35 -21.46 -22.99
N GLU A 715 5.78 -20.60 -22.08
CA GLU A 715 7.16 -20.66 -21.53
C GLU A 715 7.40 -21.94 -20.71
N LEU A 716 6.36 -22.48 -20.06
CA LEU A 716 6.43 -23.74 -19.35
C LEU A 716 6.69 -24.92 -20.34
N ASP A 717 6.00 -24.94 -21.49
CA ASP A 717 6.24 -25.93 -22.54
C ASP A 717 7.66 -25.82 -23.09
N ARG A 718 8.13 -24.61 -23.33
CA ARG A 718 9.49 -24.35 -23.78
C ARG A 718 10.54 -24.82 -22.76
N THR A 719 10.28 -24.55 -21.47
CA THR A 719 11.15 -24.99 -20.36
C THR A 719 11.32 -26.50 -20.32
N LEU A 720 10.20 -27.25 -20.47
CA LEU A 720 10.24 -28.72 -20.53
C LEU A 720 10.96 -29.24 -21.79
N THR A 721 10.77 -28.58 -22.93
CA THR A 721 11.50 -28.92 -24.16
C THR A 721 13.01 -28.78 -23.95
N LEU A 722 13.46 -27.66 -23.39
CA LEU A 722 14.89 -27.41 -23.12
C LEU A 722 15.46 -28.40 -22.07
N LEU A 723 14.65 -28.79 -21.09
CA LEU A 723 15.03 -29.83 -20.11
C LEU A 723 15.27 -31.17 -20.82
N HIS A 724 14.35 -31.62 -21.67
CA HIS A 724 14.48 -32.89 -22.39
C HIS A 724 15.69 -32.90 -23.35
N GLU A 725 15.87 -31.80 -24.12
CA GLU A 725 17.06 -31.65 -24.98
C GLU A 725 18.38 -31.74 -24.19
N TYR A 726 18.41 -31.18 -22.97
CA TYR A 726 19.58 -31.31 -22.08
C TYR A 726 19.81 -32.74 -21.59
N LEU A 727 18.72 -33.45 -21.25
CA LEU A 727 18.80 -34.87 -20.82
C LEU A 727 19.30 -35.76 -21.94
N ASP A 728 18.85 -35.58 -23.17
CA ASP A 728 19.32 -36.33 -24.35
C ASP A 728 20.83 -36.12 -24.54
N GLN A 729 21.32 -34.88 -24.42
CA GLN A 729 22.75 -34.56 -24.49
C GLN A 729 23.60 -35.24 -23.36
N LEU A 730 22.99 -35.43 -22.18
CA LEU A 730 23.66 -36.15 -21.09
C LEU A 730 23.69 -37.67 -21.31
N GLY A 731 22.65 -38.22 -21.96
CA GLY A 731 22.57 -39.67 -22.28
C GLY A 731 23.52 -40.09 -23.40
N ASP A 732 23.92 -39.15 -24.26
CA ASP A 732 24.86 -39.37 -25.37
C ASP A 732 26.33 -39.25 -24.95
N LYS A 733 26.62 -38.79 -23.72
CA LYS A 733 27.96 -38.74 -23.12
C LYS A 733 28.24 -39.92 -22.23
#